data_521f1c593c8ddcc8071b82885e7d63c0
#
_entry.id   521f1c593c8ddcc8071b82885e7d63c0
#
_cell.length_a   1.000
_cell.length_b   1.000
_cell.length_c   1.000
_cell.angle_alpha   90.00
_cell.angle_beta   90.00
_cell.angle_gamma   90.00
#
_symmetry.space_group_name_H-M   'P 1'
#
loop_
_entity.id
_entity.type
_entity.pdbx_description
1 polymer ?
#
loop_
_entity_poly.entity_id
_entity_poly.type
_entity_poly.pdbx_seq_one_letter_code
_entity_poly.pdbx_strand_id
1 'polypeptide(L)'
;MENRESGERIIPVNIETQMKTAYIDYSMSVIVSRALPDVRDGLKPVHRRVLYGMLELGVLSNRPYKKSARIVGEVLGKYHPHGDTSVYDAMVRMAQPWSLRYPLVDGQGNFGSMDGDSPAAMRYTEARLRKIAEEMLVDINKDTVDFQLNFDDSLKEPTVLPAKIPNLLINGASGIAVGMATNMAPHNLSEVIDGTIAYIDNNDITIPELMKFIKGPDFPTGAVIYGYNGVKDAFETGRGRIVLRGEAVIEEDNNGKSRIIVSSVPYQVNKADMIKKTADLVNEKKIEGISDIRDESDRKGLRVVYELKRDAIPNIVLNKLYQYTALQTSFSVNNIALVHGRPQLLNLKDMIKYYVEHRHEVLIRKTKYELKEAERKAHILEGLLIAIDNLDEVIALIRASQTPEIAKNGLMETFNLSEIQAKAILDMRLQKLTGLERDKLKEEYAELMKHIEHLKEILDSEELRMEILKTEMLEIKEKYGDEARSEIEYTAKDFNIEDTIADEEVVITISHLGYIKRTPLTEYRRQNRGGTGARGSNIRDEDFLEHLYVATNHNYMLFFTEKGKVFWMKVYEIPEGTKTSKGRAIQNIISIDRDDKVRAIINVKNLKDEDYINNTYIVLATKQGIIKKTTLEAYSRPRQNGIIAINIREGDNLLEARLTSGKSEILLALKSGRAIRFDESRVRPMGRNASGVRGITLAGPKDEVVGMICMEKEDTNEVLVVSENGYGKRSNLDDYRITNRGGKGVKTINITPKTGKLIAIKSVSDSDDLMIITKSGILIRLPVSGLRVMGRATQGVRLINIRENDAIAAVAKVEVDEDEENIEVQEGEEGVVDAAENKYDNAENNGETETENTEE
;
A
#
# COMPACT_ATOMS: atom_id res chain seq x y z
N MET A 1 -6.72 69.38 45.04
CA MET A 1 -6.37 68.74 43.80
C MET A 1 -7.62 68.07 43.24
N GLU A 2 -8.28 68.81 42.34
CA GLU A 2 -9.55 68.42 41.79
C GLU A 2 -9.36 67.30 40.74
N ASN A 3 -9.95 66.18 41.04
CA ASN A 3 -10.10 65.13 40.06
C ASN A 3 -11.18 65.54 39.03
N ARG A 4 -10.79 65.85 37.81
CA ARG A 4 -11.67 65.92 36.67
C ARG A 4 -12.16 64.52 36.38
N GLU A 5 -13.41 64.22 36.68
CA GLU A 5 -14.11 63.08 36.18
C GLU A 5 -14.18 63.14 34.66
N SER A 6 -13.31 62.42 33.98
CA SER A 6 -13.48 62.15 32.57
C SER A 6 -14.69 61.21 32.45
N GLY A 7 -15.70 61.59 31.67
CA GLY A 7 -16.92 60.83 31.47
C GLY A 7 -16.71 59.49 30.68
N GLU A 8 -15.60 58.90 30.87
CA GLU A 8 -15.27 57.57 30.28
C GLU A 8 -15.90 56.45 31.15
N ARG A 9 -16.84 55.77 30.57
CA ARG A 9 -17.48 54.58 31.18
C ARG A 9 -16.54 53.39 31.02
N ILE A 10 -15.72 53.10 32.00
CA ILE A 10 -14.87 51.90 32.04
C ILE A 10 -15.74 50.69 32.34
N ILE A 11 -15.88 49.80 31.35
CA ILE A 11 -16.58 48.54 31.53
C ILE A 11 -15.51 47.45 31.78
N PRO A 12 -15.44 46.82 32.95
CA PRO A 12 -14.49 45.73 33.18
C PRO A 12 -14.88 44.52 32.34
N VAL A 13 -13.97 44.10 31.47
CA VAL A 13 -14.14 42.91 30.63
C VAL A 13 -13.21 41.82 31.14
N ASN A 14 -13.76 40.67 31.50
CA ASN A 14 -12.93 39.50 31.85
C ASN A 14 -12.27 38.95 30.59
N ILE A 15 -10.94 38.96 30.55
CA ILE A 15 -10.14 38.47 29.42
C ILE A 15 -10.44 37.03 29.05
N GLU A 16 -10.68 36.14 30.04
CA GLU A 16 -11.05 34.74 29.78
C GLU A 16 -12.37 34.62 29.00
N THR A 17 -13.38 35.38 29.39
CA THR A 17 -14.70 35.39 28.72
C THR A 17 -14.56 35.91 27.30
N GLN A 18 -13.83 37.03 27.13
CA GLN A 18 -13.59 37.64 25.82
C GLN A 18 -12.84 36.65 24.87
N MET A 19 -11.79 36.01 25.39
CA MET A 19 -11.04 35.02 24.58
C MET A 19 -11.88 33.80 24.24
N LYS A 20 -12.66 33.25 25.17
CA LYS A 20 -13.59 32.14 24.89
C LYS A 20 -14.58 32.49 23.79
N THR A 21 -15.23 33.68 23.90
CA THR A 21 -16.21 34.13 22.90
C THR A 21 -15.52 34.32 21.54
N ALA A 22 -14.42 35.05 21.48
CA ALA A 22 -13.68 35.27 20.24
C ALA A 22 -13.17 33.99 19.60
N TYR A 23 -12.71 32.99 20.41
CA TYR A 23 -12.25 31.69 19.89
C TYR A 23 -13.42 30.85 19.37
N ILE A 24 -14.57 30.88 20.02
CA ILE A 24 -15.78 30.20 19.54
C ILE A 24 -16.25 30.80 18.22
N ASP A 25 -16.32 32.15 18.11
CA ASP A 25 -16.73 32.85 16.90
C ASP A 25 -15.76 32.57 15.74
N TYR A 26 -14.45 32.60 16.01
CA TYR A 26 -13.42 32.21 15.02
C TYR A 26 -13.59 30.76 14.59
N SER A 27 -13.77 29.83 15.55
CA SER A 27 -13.92 28.40 15.25
C SER A 27 -15.16 28.14 14.40
N MET A 28 -16.29 28.77 14.76
CA MET A 28 -17.54 28.67 13.98
C MET A 28 -17.34 29.21 12.56
N SER A 29 -16.70 30.36 12.40
CA SER A 29 -16.39 30.94 11.09
C SER A 29 -15.51 30.02 10.24
N VAL A 30 -14.44 29.44 10.82
CA VAL A 30 -13.56 28.49 10.10
C VAL A 30 -14.30 27.21 9.70
N ILE A 31 -15.16 26.67 10.56
CA ILE A 31 -15.93 25.45 10.28
C ILE A 31 -16.97 25.70 9.18
N VAL A 32 -17.82 26.72 9.32
CA VAL A 32 -18.97 26.92 8.45
C VAL A 32 -18.60 27.68 7.16
N SER A 33 -17.71 28.70 7.26
CA SER A 33 -17.48 29.63 6.16
C SER A 33 -16.11 29.43 5.43
N ARG A 34 -15.31 28.42 5.76
CA ARG A 34 -13.99 28.26 5.15
C ARG A 34 -13.59 26.83 4.80
N ALA A 35 -13.58 25.90 5.77
CA ALA A 35 -12.86 24.65 5.65
C ALA A 35 -13.70 23.49 5.13
N LEU A 36 -14.99 23.41 5.52
CA LEU A 36 -15.85 22.28 5.19
C LEU A 36 -16.72 22.56 3.96
N PRO A 37 -16.96 21.54 3.11
CA PRO A 37 -17.88 21.63 1.99
C PRO A 37 -19.33 21.53 2.46
N ASP A 38 -20.28 22.16 1.73
CA ASP A 38 -21.70 21.88 1.87
C ASP A 38 -22.05 20.55 1.21
N VAL A 39 -22.88 19.73 1.85
CA VAL A 39 -23.24 18.40 1.36
C VAL A 39 -23.99 18.44 0.03
N ARG A 40 -24.72 19.52 -0.24
CA ARG A 40 -25.61 19.69 -1.40
C ARG A 40 -24.83 19.92 -2.70
N ASP A 41 -23.85 20.83 -2.69
CA ASP A 41 -23.04 21.16 -3.91
C ASP A 41 -21.59 20.70 -3.82
N GLY A 42 -21.13 20.17 -2.68
CA GLY A 42 -19.76 19.67 -2.48
C GLY A 42 -18.68 20.75 -2.51
N LEU A 43 -19.04 22.03 -2.40
CA LEU A 43 -18.12 23.13 -2.54
C LEU A 43 -17.86 23.85 -1.22
N LYS A 44 -16.63 24.30 -1.05
CA LYS A 44 -16.29 25.30 -0.04
C LYS A 44 -16.70 26.68 -0.55
N PRO A 45 -16.90 27.68 0.35
CA PRO A 45 -17.29 29.03 -0.07
C PRO A 45 -16.38 29.63 -1.15
N VAL A 46 -15.06 29.47 -1.06
CA VAL A 46 -14.12 29.99 -2.06
C VAL A 46 -14.35 29.38 -3.45
N HIS A 47 -14.55 28.06 -3.54
CA HIS A 47 -14.81 27.39 -4.82
C HIS A 47 -16.14 27.85 -5.44
N ARG A 48 -17.19 27.96 -4.62
CA ARG A 48 -18.52 28.45 -5.06
C ARG A 48 -18.43 29.88 -5.58
N ARG A 49 -17.72 30.76 -4.89
CA ARG A 49 -17.50 32.14 -5.29
C ARG A 49 -16.70 32.27 -6.58
N VAL A 50 -15.68 31.41 -6.79
CA VAL A 50 -14.92 31.38 -8.05
C VAL A 50 -15.82 30.98 -9.23
N LEU A 51 -16.59 29.89 -9.11
CA LEU A 51 -17.48 29.44 -10.19
C LEU A 51 -18.57 30.46 -10.48
N TYR A 52 -19.18 31.05 -9.44
CA TYR A 52 -20.20 32.09 -9.59
C TYR A 52 -19.62 33.38 -10.22
N GLY A 53 -18.44 33.85 -9.79
CA GLY A 53 -17.76 35.01 -10.37
C GLY A 53 -17.36 34.78 -11.84
N MET A 54 -16.98 33.54 -12.22
CA MET A 54 -16.72 33.19 -13.63
C MET A 54 -18.00 33.25 -14.48
N LEU A 55 -19.15 32.81 -13.94
CA LEU A 55 -20.46 32.92 -14.59
C LEU A 55 -20.83 34.39 -14.82
N GLU A 56 -20.75 35.25 -13.77
CA GLU A 56 -21.02 36.70 -13.83
C GLU A 56 -20.15 37.42 -14.86
N LEU A 57 -18.88 37.05 -14.97
CA LEU A 57 -17.95 37.55 -15.98
C LEU A 57 -18.24 37.03 -17.40
N GLY A 58 -19.17 36.05 -17.55
CA GLY A 58 -19.47 35.39 -18.82
C GLY A 58 -18.32 34.56 -19.37
N VAL A 59 -17.47 33.97 -18.50
CA VAL A 59 -16.28 33.16 -18.86
C VAL A 59 -16.71 31.70 -18.98
N LEU A 60 -17.60 31.41 -19.92
CA LEU A 60 -18.17 30.10 -20.19
C LEU A 60 -17.27 29.22 -21.05
N SER A 61 -17.53 27.93 -21.11
CA SER A 61 -16.75 26.92 -21.88
C SER A 61 -16.67 27.22 -23.38
N ASN A 62 -17.71 27.83 -23.95
CA ASN A 62 -17.81 28.24 -25.36
C ASN A 62 -17.29 29.66 -25.63
N ARG A 63 -16.74 30.34 -24.65
CA ARG A 63 -16.19 31.70 -24.77
C ARG A 63 -14.66 31.69 -24.71
N PRO A 64 -13.99 32.74 -25.19
CA PRO A 64 -12.53 32.85 -25.08
C PRO A 64 -12.07 32.84 -23.61
N TYR A 65 -10.86 32.31 -23.42
CA TYR A 65 -10.20 32.38 -22.11
C TYR A 65 -10.02 33.80 -21.63
N LYS A 66 -10.01 34.02 -20.32
CA LYS A 66 -9.67 35.28 -19.67
C LYS A 66 -8.47 35.09 -18.76
N LYS A 67 -7.65 36.14 -18.59
CA LYS A 67 -6.53 36.13 -17.64
C LYS A 67 -7.02 35.75 -16.24
N SER A 68 -6.33 34.83 -15.60
CA SER A 68 -6.66 34.39 -14.24
C SER A 68 -6.72 35.53 -13.24
N ALA A 69 -5.83 36.54 -13.39
CA ALA A 69 -5.83 37.76 -12.58
C ALA A 69 -7.14 38.56 -12.67
N ARG A 70 -7.85 38.54 -13.81
CA ARG A 70 -9.15 39.21 -13.96
C ARG A 70 -10.24 38.45 -13.18
N ILE A 71 -10.23 37.10 -13.23
CA ILE A 71 -11.20 36.28 -12.50
C ILE A 71 -10.97 36.43 -10.99
N VAL A 72 -9.71 36.34 -10.56
CA VAL A 72 -9.33 36.52 -9.14
C VAL A 72 -9.73 37.89 -8.64
N GLY A 73 -9.44 38.94 -9.42
CA GLY A 73 -9.82 40.33 -9.05
C GLY A 73 -11.34 40.53 -8.90
N GLU A 74 -12.15 39.92 -9.78
CA GLU A 74 -13.60 39.95 -9.70
C GLU A 74 -14.12 39.30 -8.43
N VAL A 75 -13.60 38.11 -8.10
CA VAL A 75 -13.99 37.36 -6.91
C VAL A 75 -13.59 38.08 -5.63
N LEU A 76 -12.38 38.64 -5.59
CA LEU A 76 -11.89 39.41 -4.44
C LEU A 76 -12.71 40.67 -4.22
N GLY A 77 -12.96 41.42 -5.29
CA GLY A 77 -13.66 42.70 -5.18
C GLY A 77 -15.14 42.57 -4.81
N LYS A 78 -15.77 41.47 -5.17
CA LYS A 78 -17.23 41.29 -4.99
C LYS A 78 -17.62 40.34 -3.87
N TYR A 79 -16.86 39.26 -3.65
CA TYR A 79 -17.38 38.13 -2.85
C TYR A 79 -16.41 37.60 -1.78
N HIS A 80 -15.09 37.68 -1.96
CA HIS A 80 -14.14 37.01 -1.09
C HIS A 80 -13.05 37.94 -0.52
N PRO A 81 -13.25 38.57 0.66
CA PRO A 81 -12.34 39.56 1.22
C PRO A 81 -11.10 38.95 1.89
N HIS A 82 -10.31 38.16 1.14
CA HIS A 82 -9.09 37.50 1.59
C HIS A 82 -7.95 37.69 0.58
N GLY A 83 -6.78 37.07 0.83
CA GLY A 83 -5.63 37.17 -0.07
C GLY A 83 -5.87 36.59 -1.46
N ASP A 84 -5.32 37.22 -2.49
CA ASP A 84 -5.42 36.82 -3.89
C ASP A 84 -4.86 35.44 -4.17
N THR A 85 -3.78 35.05 -3.48
CA THR A 85 -3.19 33.69 -3.57
C THR A 85 -4.18 32.60 -3.19
N SER A 86 -5.00 32.83 -2.16
CA SER A 86 -5.98 31.81 -1.71
C SER A 86 -7.06 31.54 -2.78
N VAL A 87 -7.51 32.54 -3.48
CA VAL A 87 -8.49 32.43 -4.58
C VAL A 87 -7.84 31.82 -5.81
N TYR A 88 -6.61 32.27 -6.14
CA TYR A 88 -5.88 31.72 -7.28
C TYR A 88 -5.55 30.23 -7.10
N ASP A 89 -5.04 29.84 -5.93
CA ASP A 89 -4.70 28.44 -5.63
C ASP A 89 -5.95 27.53 -5.64
N ALA A 90 -7.09 28.04 -5.16
CA ALA A 90 -8.35 27.31 -5.25
C ALA A 90 -8.77 27.09 -6.71
N MET A 91 -8.66 28.12 -7.56
CA MET A 91 -8.95 28.03 -8.99
C MET A 91 -7.98 27.08 -9.71
N VAL A 92 -6.68 27.12 -9.38
CA VAL A 92 -5.64 26.26 -9.91
C VAL A 92 -5.97 24.79 -9.63
N ARG A 93 -6.31 24.46 -8.38
CA ARG A 93 -6.69 23.08 -8.02
C ARG A 93 -7.90 22.59 -8.79
N MET A 94 -8.88 23.44 -9.06
CA MET A 94 -10.05 23.09 -9.88
C MET A 94 -9.72 22.85 -11.35
N ALA A 95 -8.55 23.28 -11.82
CA ALA A 95 -8.07 23.07 -13.19
C ALA A 95 -7.14 21.84 -13.33
N GLN A 96 -6.57 21.34 -12.23
CA GLN A 96 -5.59 20.26 -12.25
C GLN A 96 -6.23 18.88 -12.40
N PRO A 97 -5.92 18.10 -13.47
CA PRO A 97 -6.52 16.78 -13.70
C PRO A 97 -6.03 15.68 -12.75
N TRP A 98 -4.95 15.94 -11.99
CA TRP A 98 -4.46 15.04 -10.93
C TRP A 98 -4.98 15.41 -9.53
N SER A 99 -5.62 16.59 -9.38
CA SER A 99 -6.21 17.05 -8.12
C SER A 99 -7.70 16.76 -8.03
N LEU A 100 -8.46 16.96 -9.14
CA LEU A 100 -9.88 16.65 -9.23
C LEU A 100 -10.12 15.56 -10.26
N ARG A 101 -10.99 14.60 -9.93
CA ARG A 101 -11.39 13.53 -10.85
C ARG A 101 -12.14 14.10 -12.07
N TYR A 102 -12.98 15.11 -11.83
CA TYR A 102 -13.70 15.89 -12.85
C TYR A 102 -13.38 17.39 -12.67
N PRO A 103 -12.33 17.92 -13.34
CA PRO A 103 -11.96 19.30 -13.22
C PRO A 103 -13.09 20.28 -13.60
N LEU A 104 -13.27 21.34 -12.85
CA LEU A 104 -14.33 22.35 -13.05
C LEU A 104 -13.86 23.56 -13.82
N VAL A 105 -12.56 23.82 -13.85
CA VAL A 105 -11.93 24.93 -14.56
C VAL A 105 -11.11 24.38 -15.73
N ASP A 106 -11.20 25.05 -16.88
CA ASP A 106 -10.36 24.82 -18.06
C ASP A 106 -9.25 25.89 -18.07
N GLY A 107 -8.02 25.43 -17.82
CA GLY A 107 -6.85 26.31 -17.70
C GLY A 107 -5.96 26.26 -18.92
N GLN A 108 -5.44 27.43 -19.34
CA GLN A 108 -4.43 27.59 -20.37
C GLN A 108 -3.16 28.21 -19.80
N GLY A 109 -2.02 27.54 -19.98
CA GLY A 109 -0.74 27.93 -19.41
C GLY A 109 -0.23 26.90 -18.38
N ASN A 110 0.71 27.33 -17.54
CA ASN A 110 1.27 26.45 -16.51
C ASN A 110 0.45 26.52 -15.22
N PHE A 111 -0.30 25.47 -14.92
CA PHE A 111 -1.08 25.26 -13.69
C PHE A 111 -0.39 24.34 -12.69
N GLY A 112 0.94 24.17 -12.77
CA GLY A 112 1.71 23.25 -11.94
C GLY A 112 1.88 21.87 -12.59
N SER A 113 2.54 20.95 -11.87
CA SER A 113 2.75 19.57 -12.29
C SER A 113 2.59 18.60 -11.12
N MET A 114 2.57 17.29 -11.43
CA MET A 114 2.61 16.22 -10.42
C MET A 114 3.98 16.12 -9.72
N ASP A 115 5.00 16.82 -10.23
CA ASP A 115 6.33 16.92 -9.62
C ASP A 115 6.41 18.00 -8.53
N GLY A 116 5.27 18.67 -8.27
CA GLY A 116 5.18 19.71 -7.25
C GLY A 116 5.60 21.09 -7.74
N ASP A 117 5.75 21.28 -9.06
CA ASP A 117 5.98 22.62 -9.60
C ASP A 117 4.82 23.55 -9.29
N SER A 118 5.14 24.73 -8.87
CA SER A 118 4.16 25.78 -8.61
C SER A 118 3.53 26.29 -9.91
N PRO A 119 2.25 26.68 -9.90
CA PRO A 119 1.64 27.32 -11.06
C PRO A 119 2.34 28.63 -11.39
N ALA A 120 2.31 29.03 -12.65
CA ALA A 120 2.79 30.35 -13.06
C ALA A 120 1.93 31.45 -12.41
N ALA A 121 2.48 32.65 -12.20
CA ALA A 121 1.73 33.78 -11.66
C ALA A 121 0.45 34.06 -12.48
N MET A 122 -0.64 34.43 -11.79
CA MET A 122 -1.99 34.61 -12.38
C MET A 122 -2.07 35.59 -13.56
N ARG A 123 -1.07 36.43 -13.76
CA ARG A 123 -0.97 37.34 -14.93
C ARG A 123 -0.59 36.60 -16.23
N TYR A 124 0.02 35.40 -16.13
CA TYR A 124 0.44 34.58 -17.28
C TYR A 124 -0.57 33.52 -17.65
N THR A 125 -1.32 32.98 -16.68
CA THR A 125 -2.32 31.95 -16.90
C THR A 125 -3.66 32.52 -17.33
N GLU A 126 -4.43 31.70 -18.04
CA GLU A 126 -5.79 32.02 -18.49
C GLU A 126 -6.72 30.87 -18.10
N ALA A 127 -8.00 31.20 -17.84
CA ALA A 127 -8.98 30.21 -17.44
C ALA A 127 -10.36 30.51 -17.99
N ARG A 128 -11.20 29.47 -18.05
CA ARG A 128 -12.64 29.50 -18.29
C ARG A 128 -13.33 28.32 -17.60
N LEU A 129 -14.66 28.35 -17.52
CA LEU A 129 -15.41 27.20 -17.02
C LEU A 129 -15.28 25.99 -17.94
N ARG A 130 -15.25 24.78 -17.38
CA ARG A 130 -15.49 23.56 -18.15
C ARG A 130 -16.99 23.35 -18.32
N LYS A 131 -17.40 22.61 -19.37
CA LYS A 131 -18.81 22.28 -19.62
C LYS A 131 -19.49 21.63 -18.43
N ILE A 132 -18.81 20.72 -17.74
CA ILE A 132 -19.32 20.06 -16.54
C ILE A 132 -19.56 21.03 -15.37
N ALA A 133 -18.75 22.10 -15.24
CA ALA A 133 -18.96 23.13 -14.23
C ALA A 133 -20.18 24.01 -14.53
N GLU A 134 -20.54 24.19 -15.79
CA GLU A 134 -21.79 24.90 -16.15
C GLU A 134 -23.02 24.15 -15.65
N GLU A 135 -23.01 22.82 -15.60
CA GLU A 135 -24.08 22.00 -15.03
C GLU A 135 -24.28 22.25 -13.51
N MET A 136 -23.26 22.76 -12.81
CA MET A 136 -23.39 23.19 -11.40
C MET A 136 -24.20 24.50 -11.28
N LEU A 137 -24.22 25.32 -12.31
CA LEU A 137 -24.72 26.70 -12.32
C LEU A 137 -26.04 26.85 -13.10
N VAL A 138 -26.48 25.78 -13.79
CA VAL A 138 -27.71 25.80 -14.59
C VAL A 138 -28.91 26.22 -13.75
N ASP A 139 -29.74 27.07 -14.29
CA ASP A 139 -30.98 27.55 -13.68
C ASP A 139 -30.82 28.40 -12.40
N ILE A 140 -29.60 28.88 -12.06
CA ILE A 140 -29.33 29.71 -10.88
C ILE A 140 -30.16 31.00 -10.86
N ASN A 141 -30.53 31.52 -12.06
CA ASN A 141 -31.33 32.75 -12.23
C ASN A 141 -32.86 32.51 -12.10
N LYS A 142 -33.28 31.27 -11.83
CA LYS A 142 -34.69 30.88 -11.70
C LYS A 142 -35.14 30.70 -10.25
N ASP A 143 -34.54 31.41 -9.32
CA ASP A 143 -34.82 31.35 -7.87
C ASP A 143 -34.73 29.95 -7.27
N THR A 144 -33.83 29.13 -7.83
CA THR A 144 -33.63 27.72 -7.47
C THR A 144 -32.91 27.52 -6.14
N VAL A 145 -32.11 28.49 -5.71
CA VAL A 145 -31.30 28.50 -4.48
C VAL A 145 -31.41 29.84 -3.75
N ASP A 146 -31.07 29.85 -2.46
CA ASP A 146 -31.07 31.05 -1.67
C ASP A 146 -29.82 31.88 -1.93
N PHE A 147 -30.00 33.21 -1.85
CA PHE A 147 -28.94 34.19 -1.95
C PHE A 147 -28.80 34.93 -0.62
N GLN A 148 -27.55 35.20 -0.22
CA GLN A 148 -27.20 36.04 0.92
C GLN A 148 -26.47 37.30 0.45
N LEU A 149 -26.39 38.31 1.31
CA LEU A 149 -25.55 39.49 1.08
C LEU A 149 -24.08 39.10 1.15
N ASN A 150 -23.26 39.72 0.31
CA ASN A 150 -21.81 39.61 0.36
C ASN A 150 -21.24 40.33 1.61
N PHE A 151 -19.91 40.38 1.73
CA PHE A 151 -19.20 40.88 2.91
C PHE A 151 -19.43 42.42 3.19
N ASP A 152 -19.84 43.20 2.21
CA ASP A 152 -20.10 44.66 2.31
C ASP A 152 -21.57 45.03 2.08
N ASP A 153 -22.47 44.04 2.06
CA ASP A 153 -23.90 44.17 1.84
C ASP A 153 -24.30 44.82 0.50
N SER A 154 -23.36 45.01 -0.44
CA SER A 154 -23.59 45.66 -1.74
C SER A 154 -24.19 44.74 -2.79
N LEU A 155 -23.87 43.46 -2.75
CA LEU A 155 -24.25 42.44 -3.73
C LEU A 155 -24.79 41.17 -3.07
N LYS A 156 -25.39 40.31 -3.87
CA LYS A 156 -25.87 39.01 -3.42
C LYS A 156 -25.00 37.90 -4.00
N GLU A 157 -24.71 36.92 -3.17
CA GLU A 157 -24.03 35.67 -3.56
C GLU A 157 -24.88 34.46 -3.23
N PRO A 158 -24.81 33.34 -4.01
CA PRO A 158 -25.58 32.14 -3.72
C PRO A 158 -25.00 31.41 -2.48
N THR A 159 -25.88 30.98 -1.60
CA THR A 159 -25.50 30.17 -0.42
C THR A 159 -25.06 28.76 -0.81
N VAL A 160 -25.64 28.22 -1.90
CA VAL A 160 -25.36 26.89 -2.50
C VAL A 160 -25.64 26.98 -4.00
N LEU A 161 -25.03 26.13 -4.82
CA LEU A 161 -25.32 26.06 -6.25
C LEU A 161 -26.43 25.04 -6.53
N PRO A 162 -27.16 25.18 -7.67
CA PRO A 162 -28.21 24.23 -8.10
C PRO A 162 -27.67 22.79 -8.30
N ALA A 163 -26.41 22.63 -8.70
CA ALA A 163 -25.61 21.41 -8.75
C ALA A 163 -26.33 20.21 -9.39
N LYS A 164 -26.45 20.18 -10.73
CA LYS A 164 -26.98 19.00 -11.45
C LYS A 164 -26.10 17.74 -11.33
N ILE A 165 -24.83 17.90 -10.94
CA ILE A 165 -23.88 16.81 -10.73
C ILE A 165 -23.63 16.59 -9.24
N PRO A 166 -23.44 15.35 -8.77
CA PRO A 166 -23.15 15.00 -7.37
C PRO A 166 -21.68 15.30 -7.02
N ASN A 167 -21.30 16.58 -7.07
CA ASN A 167 -19.90 17.02 -7.01
C ASN A 167 -19.16 16.57 -5.75
N LEU A 168 -19.84 16.50 -4.58
CA LEU A 168 -19.21 16.01 -3.34
C LEU A 168 -18.69 14.58 -3.48
N LEU A 169 -19.46 13.71 -4.12
CA LEU A 169 -19.09 12.31 -4.33
C LEU A 169 -18.06 12.14 -5.44
N ILE A 170 -18.23 12.84 -6.58
CA ILE A 170 -17.38 12.61 -7.74
C ILE A 170 -15.99 13.26 -7.63
N ASN A 171 -15.86 14.38 -6.90
CA ASN A 171 -14.58 15.07 -6.72
C ASN A 171 -14.02 14.97 -5.30
N GLY A 172 -14.86 14.57 -4.34
CA GLY A 172 -14.45 14.58 -2.94
C GLY A 172 -14.18 15.99 -2.41
N ALA A 173 -13.67 16.08 -1.20
CA ALA A 173 -13.22 17.32 -0.58
C ALA A 173 -12.19 17.04 0.51
N SER A 174 -11.22 17.93 0.70
CA SER A 174 -10.28 17.88 1.83
C SER A 174 -10.18 19.22 2.50
N GLY A 175 -10.14 19.27 3.83
CA GLY A 175 -10.05 20.53 4.59
C GLY A 175 -9.76 20.32 6.05
N ILE A 176 -9.06 21.29 6.65
CA ILE A 176 -8.72 21.29 8.07
C ILE A 176 -9.45 22.45 8.73
N ALA A 177 -10.35 22.14 9.66
CA ALA A 177 -11.07 23.11 10.47
C ALA A 177 -10.56 23.08 11.92
N VAL A 178 -11.17 23.88 12.80
CA VAL A 178 -10.84 23.85 14.22
C VAL A 178 -11.49 22.63 14.87
N GLY A 179 -10.69 21.73 15.42
CA GLY A 179 -11.17 20.54 16.11
C GLY A 179 -11.66 19.40 15.22
N MET A 180 -11.67 19.57 13.88
CA MET A 180 -12.07 18.54 12.93
C MET A 180 -11.40 18.73 11.56
N ALA A 181 -11.35 17.66 10.77
CA ALA A 181 -10.88 17.70 9.39
C ALA A 181 -11.78 16.85 8.52
N THR A 182 -11.93 17.23 7.26
CA THR A 182 -12.61 16.41 6.25
C THR A 182 -11.60 15.92 5.23
N ASN A 183 -11.76 14.67 4.78
CA ASN A 183 -10.96 14.07 3.71
C ASN A 183 -11.83 13.04 3.00
N MET A 184 -12.51 13.46 1.95
CA MET A 184 -13.44 12.66 1.17
C MET A 184 -12.79 12.19 -0.11
N ALA A 185 -12.92 10.90 -0.41
CA ALA A 185 -12.40 10.33 -1.64
C ALA A 185 -13.31 10.67 -2.84
N PRO A 186 -12.76 10.88 -4.04
CA PRO A 186 -13.52 11.01 -5.28
C PRO A 186 -14.02 9.65 -5.78
N HIS A 187 -15.11 9.66 -6.59
CA HIS A 187 -15.71 8.45 -7.15
C HIS A 187 -16.04 8.62 -8.64
N ASN A 188 -16.25 7.51 -9.34
CA ASN A 188 -16.64 7.53 -10.75
C ASN A 188 -18.06 8.08 -10.91
N LEU A 189 -18.27 8.99 -11.88
CA LEU A 189 -19.54 9.65 -12.13
C LEU A 189 -20.63 8.65 -12.51
N SER A 190 -20.35 7.71 -13.40
CA SER A 190 -21.32 6.72 -13.87
C SER A 190 -21.80 5.83 -12.72
N GLU A 191 -20.88 5.36 -11.87
CA GLU A 191 -21.20 4.56 -10.68
C GLU A 191 -22.04 5.33 -9.67
N VAL A 192 -21.68 6.60 -9.40
CA VAL A 192 -22.44 7.46 -8.47
C VAL A 192 -23.85 7.75 -8.98
N ILE A 193 -24.02 8.00 -10.29
CA ILE A 193 -25.34 8.20 -10.89
C ILE A 193 -26.18 6.93 -10.79
N ASP A 194 -25.63 5.76 -11.12
CA ASP A 194 -26.34 4.48 -11.00
C ASP A 194 -26.77 4.19 -9.56
N GLY A 195 -25.89 4.44 -8.59
CA GLY A 195 -26.20 4.34 -7.17
C GLY A 195 -27.27 5.34 -6.70
N THR A 196 -27.25 6.57 -7.26
CA THR A 196 -28.25 7.60 -6.95
C THR A 196 -29.62 7.24 -7.51
N ILE A 197 -29.67 6.72 -8.74
CA ILE A 197 -30.92 6.22 -9.36
C ILE A 197 -31.47 5.04 -8.54
N ALA A 198 -30.61 4.08 -8.14
CA ALA A 198 -31.04 2.97 -7.29
C ALA A 198 -31.61 3.45 -5.94
N TYR A 199 -31.07 4.54 -5.36
CA TYR A 199 -31.61 5.17 -4.15
C TYR A 199 -32.98 5.82 -4.42
N ILE A 200 -33.16 6.50 -5.55
CA ILE A 200 -34.46 7.11 -5.93
C ILE A 200 -35.51 6.03 -6.13
N ASP A 201 -35.15 4.89 -6.73
CA ASP A 201 -36.09 3.75 -6.94
C ASP A 201 -36.46 3.06 -5.63
N ASN A 202 -35.53 3.03 -4.66
CA ASN A 202 -35.76 2.44 -3.34
C ASN A 202 -35.04 3.24 -2.26
N ASN A 203 -35.77 4.12 -1.57
CA ASN A 203 -35.24 4.94 -0.48
C ASN A 203 -34.72 4.12 0.73
N ASP A 204 -35.16 2.86 0.87
CA ASP A 204 -34.76 1.96 1.95
C ASP A 204 -33.53 1.11 1.60
N ILE A 205 -32.96 1.29 0.38
CA ILE A 205 -31.77 0.58 -0.05
C ILE A 205 -30.66 0.63 1.01
N THR A 206 -30.03 -0.50 1.27
CA THR A 206 -28.95 -0.62 2.26
C THR A 206 -27.60 -0.22 1.65
N ILE A 207 -26.64 0.16 2.51
CA ILE A 207 -25.28 0.51 2.05
C ILE A 207 -24.61 -0.65 1.28
N PRO A 208 -24.67 -1.93 1.73
CA PRO A 208 -24.14 -3.04 0.95
C PRO A 208 -24.77 -3.22 -0.43
N GLU A 209 -26.02 -2.84 -0.61
CA GLU A 209 -26.68 -2.85 -1.93
C GLU A 209 -26.20 -1.69 -2.81
N LEU A 210 -26.03 -0.49 -2.24
CA LEU A 210 -25.41 0.66 -2.92
C LEU A 210 -23.98 0.35 -3.40
N MET A 211 -23.21 -0.42 -2.64
CA MET A 211 -21.86 -0.86 -2.98
C MET A 211 -21.80 -1.78 -4.21
N LYS A 212 -22.93 -2.33 -4.67
CA LYS A 212 -22.99 -3.05 -5.95
C LYS A 212 -22.88 -2.12 -7.14
N PHE A 213 -23.35 -0.88 -7.00
CA PHE A 213 -23.29 0.17 -8.02
C PHE A 213 -22.01 1.01 -7.86
N ILE A 214 -21.71 1.49 -6.64
CA ILE A 214 -20.54 2.29 -6.31
C ILE A 214 -19.52 1.36 -5.65
N LYS A 215 -18.60 0.82 -6.46
CA LYS A 215 -17.67 -0.23 -6.01
C LYS A 215 -16.59 0.30 -5.06
N GLY A 216 -16.15 1.54 -5.25
CA GLY A 216 -15.11 2.16 -4.45
C GLY A 216 -14.74 3.55 -4.95
N PRO A 217 -13.79 4.22 -4.27
CA PRO A 217 -13.22 5.47 -4.75
C PRO A 217 -12.53 5.32 -6.11
N ASP A 218 -12.57 6.39 -6.90
CA ASP A 218 -11.93 6.48 -8.20
C ASP A 218 -11.01 7.72 -8.22
N PHE A 219 -9.73 7.50 -8.01
CA PHE A 219 -8.76 8.58 -7.86
C PHE A 219 -8.30 9.14 -9.22
N PRO A 220 -8.08 10.46 -9.34
CA PRO A 220 -7.71 11.10 -10.60
C PRO A 220 -6.37 10.59 -11.18
N THR A 221 -5.45 10.14 -10.32
CA THR A 221 -4.15 9.59 -10.72
C THR A 221 -4.17 8.09 -11.04
N GLY A 222 -5.35 7.43 -10.96
CA GLY A 222 -5.45 5.98 -11.02
C GLY A 222 -5.01 5.33 -9.72
N ALA A 223 -4.06 4.41 -9.79
CA ALA A 223 -3.57 3.58 -8.69
C ALA A 223 -4.49 2.42 -8.31
N VAL A 224 -3.92 1.42 -7.63
CA VAL A 224 -4.63 0.23 -7.17
C VAL A 224 -5.05 0.41 -5.71
N ILE A 225 -6.33 0.22 -5.43
CA ILE A 225 -6.86 0.12 -4.07
C ILE A 225 -6.55 -1.29 -3.57
N TYR A 226 -5.68 -1.39 -2.56
CA TYR A 226 -5.20 -2.66 -2.04
C TYR A 226 -5.94 -3.05 -0.75
N GLY A 227 -6.83 -4.03 -0.88
CA GLY A 227 -7.74 -4.46 0.20
C GLY A 227 -9.03 -3.65 0.29
N TYR A 228 -10.15 -4.33 0.50
CA TYR A 228 -11.49 -3.73 0.42
C TYR A 228 -12.06 -3.26 1.77
N ASN A 229 -11.51 -3.73 2.90
CA ASN A 229 -12.05 -3.43 4.22
C ASN A 229 -12.11 -1.92 4.51
N GLY A 230 -11.05 -1.17 4.15
CA GLY A 230 -11.04 0.28 4.36
C GLY A 230 -12.09 1.04 3.53
N VAL A 231 -12.45 0.54 2.34
CA VAL A 231 -13.55 1.09 1.51
C VAL A 231 -14.90 0.81 2.17
N LYS A 232 -15.12 -0.42 2.62
CA LYS A 232 -16.34 -0.82 3.32
C LYS A 232 -16.57 0.01 4.59
N ASP A 233 -15.54 0.15 5.43
CA ASP A 233 -15.60 0.97 6.64
C ASP A 233 -15.94 2.44 6.31
N ALA A 234 -15.33 3.00 5.25
CA ALA A 234 -15.58 4.37 4.81
C ALA A 234 -17.04 4.57 4.36
N PHE A 235 -17.61 3.61 3.64
CA PHE A 235 -18.99 3.68 3.15
C PHE A 235 -20.03 3.47 4.26
N GLU A 236 -19.77 2.55 5.19
CA GLU A 236 -20.70 2.25 6.29
C GLU A 236 -20.66 3.29 7.41
N THR A 237 -19.46 3.79 7.76
CA THR A 237 -19.28 4.63 8.96
C THR A 237 -18.88 6.08 8.66
N GLY A 238 -18.55 6.40 7.41
CA GLY A 238 -17.94 7.68 7.03
C GLY A 238 -16.45 7.80 7.36
N ARG A 239 -15.83 6.75 7.92
CA ARG A 239 -14.39 6.70 8.23
C ARG A 239 -13.79 5.39 7.78
N GLY A 240 -12.61 5.46 7.14
CA GLY A 240 -11.90 4.26 6.70
C GLY A 240 -10.47 4.58 6.31
N ARG A 241 -9.62 3.55 6.31
CA ARG A 241 -8.24 3.66 5.85
C ARG A 241 -8.07 2.83 4.59
N ILE A 242 -7.93 3.50 3.46
CA ILE A 242 -7.76 2.88 2.14
C ILE A 242 -6.28 2.87 1.81
N VAL A 243 -5.74 1.70 1.47
CA VAL A 243 -4.35 1.56 1.03
C VAL A 243 -4.31 1.72 -0.48
N LEU A 244 -3.47 2.62 -0.97
CA LEU A 244 -3.25 2.91 -2.38
C LEU A 244 -1.86 2.48 -2.79
N ARG A 245 -1.74 1.74 -3.90
CA ARG A 245 -0.48 1.37 -4.53
C ARG A 245 -0.40 1.96 -5.93
N GLY A 246 0.76 2.51 -6.29
CA GLY A 246 1.04 2.83 -7.69
C GLY A 246 1.10 1.54 -8.50
N GLU A 247 0.59 1.58 -9.73
CA GLU A 247 0.74 0.48 -10.68
C GLU A 247 2.21 0.31 -11.07
N ALA A 248 2.69 -0.91 -10.98
CA ALA A 248 4.04 -1.26 -11.36
C ALA A 248 4.07 -2.58 -12.14
N VAL A 249 4.78 -2.59 -13.27
CA VAL A 249 4.95 -3.76 -14.12
C VAL A 249 6.43 -4.10 -14.17
N ILE A 250 6.74 -5.39 -14.06
CA ILE A 250 8.10 -5.92 -14.23
C ILE A 250 8.25 -6.30 -15.70
N GLU A 251 9.22 -5.70 -16.38
CA GLU A 251 9.62 -6.04 -17.74
C GLU A 251 11.02 -6.65 -17.74
N GLU A 252 11.23 -7.71 -18.51
CA GLU A 252 12.54 -8.30 -18.78
C GLU A 252 12.98 -7.94 -20.19
N ASP A 253 14.23 -7.47 -20.34
CA ASP A 253 14.84 -7.20 -21.63
C ASP A 253 15.42 -8.49 -22.22
N ASN A 254 15.59 -8.55 -23.54
CA ASN A 254 16.19 -9.68 -24.27
C ASN A 254 17.58 -10.09 -23.77
N ASN A 255 18.23 -9.23 -22.97
CA ASN A 255 19.55 -9.47 -22.37
C ASN A 255 19.48 -9.99 -20.91
N GLY A 256 18.31 -10.41 -20.43
CA GLY A 256 18.11 -10.89 -19.05
C GLY A 256 18.23 -9.81 -17.98
N LYS A 257 18.09 -8.52 -18.34
CA LYS A 257 17.98 -7.43 -17.37
C LYS A 257 16.52 -7.14 -17.11
N SER A 258 16.16 -7.13 -15.85
CA SER A 258 14.81 -6.75 -15.41
C SER A 258 14.73 -5.27 -15.08
N ARG A 259 13.57 -4.67 -15.32
CA ARG A 259 13.23 -3.30 -14.91
C ARG A 259 11.82 -3.23 -14.36
N ILE A 260 11.61 -2.34 -13.39
CA ILE A 260 10.28 -2.06 -12.84
C ILE A 260 9.81 -0.74 -13.43
N ILE A 261 8.67 -0.77 -14.10
CA ILE A 261 8.04 0.40 -14.71
C ILE A 261 6.82 0.77 -13.89
N VAL A 262 6.81 2.00 -13.37
CA VAL A 262 5.68 2.56 -12.64
C VAL A 262 4.88 3.44 -13.59
N SER A 263 3.60 3.11 -13.80
CA SER A 263 2.67 3.81 -14.69
C SER A 263 1.72 4.76 -13.95
N SER A 264 1.53 4.57 -12.64
CA SER A 264 0.71 5.47 -11.81
C SER A 264 1.32 5.67 -10.43
N VAL A 265 1.00 6.79 -9.78
CA VAL A 265 1.37 7.06 -8.39
C VAL A 265 0.11 7.25 -7.54
N PRO A 266 0.15 6.90 -6.25
CA PRO A 266 -0.99 7.13 -5.36
C PRO A 266 -1.42 8.60 -5.33
N TYR A 267 -2.71 8.82 -5.11
CA TYR A 267 -3.29 10.16 -5.04
C TYR A 267 -2.62 11.03 -3.98
N GLN A 268 -2.37 12.30 -4.32
CA GLN A 268 -1.67 13.31 -3.50
C GLN A 268 -0.17 13.02 -3.26
N VAL A 269 0.44 12.07 -3.96
CA VAL A 269 1.88 11.84 -3.90
C VAL A 269 2.59 12.72 -4.91
N ASN A 270 3.66 13.38 -4.46
CA ASN A 270 4.61 14.09 -5.33
C ASN A 270 5.57 13.07 -5.96
N LYS A 271 5.60 13.00 -7.31
CA LYS A 271 6.42 12.05 -8.06
C LYS A 271 7.92 12.30 -7.87
N ALA A 272 8.36 13.56 -7.96
CA ALA A 272 9.77 13.93 -7.82
C ALA A 272 10.31 13.61 -6.42
N ASP A 273 9.53 13.92 -5.36
CA ASP A 273 9.90 13.58 -3.98
C ASP A 273 9.97 12.06 -3.76
N MET A 274 9.08 11.29 -4.38
CA MET A 274 9.10 9.82 -4.31
C MET A 274 10.38 9.27 -4.96
N ILE A 275 10.75 9.77 -6.15
CA ILE A 275 11.98 9.36 -6.86
C ILE A 275 13.21 9.72 -6.03
N LYS A 276 13.31 10.95 -5.53
CA LYS A 276 14.41 11.41 -4.69
C LYS A 276 14.54 10.55 -3.43
N LYS A 277 13.44 10.28 -2.72
CA LYS A 277 13.43 9.43 -1.54
C LYS A 277 13.91 8.01 -1.87
N THR A 278 13.53 7.48 -3.03
CA THR A 278 14.00 6.15 -3.47
C THR A 278 15.52 6.16 -3.70
N ALA A 279 16.06 7.19 -4.35
CA ALA A 279 17.50 7.33 -4.55
C ALA A 279 18.27 7.41 -3.22
N ASP A 280 17.73 8.16 -2.24
CA ASP A 280 18.31 8.23 -0.88
C ASP A 280 18.33 6.85 -0.22
N LEU A 281 17.24 6.07 -0.30
CA LEU A 281 17.15 4.72 0.28
C LEU A 281 18.09 3.71 -0.41
N VAL A 282 18.35 3.87 -1.70
CA VAL A 282 19.36 3.07 -2.45
C VAL A 282 20.77 3.42 -1.95
N ASN A 283 21.08 4.71 -1.79
CA ASN A 283 22.38 5.17 -1.28
C ASN A 283 22.61 4.71 0.18
N GLU A 284 21.55 4.70 0.99
CA GLU A 284 21.56 4.19 2.37
C GLU A 284 21.59 2.63 2.45
N LYS A 285 21.58 1.93 1.31
CA LYS A 285 21.52 0.46 1.19
C LYS A 285 20.30 -0.17 1.89
N LYS A 286 19.22 0.55 2.04
CA LYS A 286 17.93 0.02 2.51
C LYS A 286 17.17 -0.69 1.41
N ILE A 287 17.30 -0.18 0.17
CA ILE A 287 16.81 -0.83 -1.04
C ILE A 287 18.03 -1.17 -1.88
N GLU A 288 18.32 -2.46 -2.01
CA GLU A 288 19.39 -2.99 -2.87
C GLU A 288 18.79 -3.51 -4.17
N GLY A 289 19.64 -3.69 -5.19
CA GLY A 289 19.20 -4.26 -6.46
C GLY A 289 18.81 -3.25 -7.53
N ILE A 290 18.72 -1.95 -7.23
CA ILE A 290 18.48 -0.88 -8.22
C ILE A 290 19.84 -0.37 -8.72
N SER A 291 20.00 -0.28 -10.06
CA SER A 291 21.21 0.26 -10.71
C SER A 291 21.03 1.70 -11.18
N ASP A 292 19.81 2.07 -11.64
CA ASP A 292 19.49 3.41 -12.14
C ASP A 292 18.02 3.73 -11.97
N ILE A 293 17.66 5.01 -11.88
CA ILE A 293 16.29 5.50 -11.76
C ILE A 293 16.08 6.61 -12.78
N ARG A 294 15.12 6.42 -13.69
CA ARG A 294 14.79 7.39 -14.73
C ARG A 294 13.32 7.79 -14.69
N ASP A 295 13.08 9.06 -14.89
CA ASP A 295 11.76 9.60 -15.15
C ASP A 295 11.59 9.80 -16.66
N GLU A 296 10.78 8.96 -17.27
CA GLU A 296 10.45 8.97 -18.69
C GLU A 296 9.02 9.48 -18.94
N SER A 297 8.43 10.15 -17.94
CA SER A 297 7.07 10.69 -18.06
C SER A 297 6.97 11.74 -19.14
N ASP A 298 5.94 11.64 -19.98
CA ASP A 298 5.65 12.55 -21.07
C ASP A 298 4.18 12.96 -21.12
N ARG A 299 3.73 13.56 -22.24
CA ARG A 299 2.33 13.95 -22.44
C ARG A 299 1.36 12.77 -22.53
N LYS A 300 1.88 11.55 -22.77
CA LYS A 300 1.08 10.33 -22.87
C LYS A 300 0.78 9.71 -21.51
N GLY A 301 1.59 10.02 -20.50
CA GLY A 301 1.38 9.53 -19.16
C GLY A 301 2.64 9.50 -18.29
N LEU A 302 2.46 9.01 -17.08
CA LEU A 302 3.53 8.80 -16.12
C LEU A 302 4.31 7.52 -16.49
N ARG A 303 5.64 7.60 -16.46
CA ARG A 303 6.53 6.46 -16.66
C ARG A 303 7.81 6.67 -15.85
N VAL A 304 7.89 6.04 -14.68
CA VAL A 304 9.13 5.99 -13.89
C VAL A 304 9.74 4.61 -14.02
N VAL A 305 11.01 4.54 -14.43
CA VAL A 305 11.73 3.29 -14.70
C VAL A 305 12.80 3.08 -13.64
N TYR A 306 12.74 1.95 -12.94
CA TYR A 306 13.79 1.46 -12.05
C TYR A 306 14.54 0.34 -12.75
N GLU A 307 15.76 0.60 -13.20
CA GLU A 307 16.66 -0.40 -13.78
C GLU A 307 17.23 -1.28 -12.67
N LEU A 308 17.15 -2.59 -12.81
CA LEU A 308 17.65 -3.51 -11.81
C LEU A 308 19.06 -4.02 -12.14
N LYS A 309 19.79 -4.45 -11.12
CA LYS A 309 21.03 -5.20 -11.27
C LYS A 309 20.72 -6.63 -11.72
N ARG A 310 21.67 -7.33 -12.34
CA ARG A 310 21.47 -8.70 -12.87
C ARG A 310 21.10 -9.73 -11.79
N ASP A 311 21.62 -9.54 -10.57
CA ASP A 311 21.45 -10.38 -9.39
C ASP A 311 20.22 -9.99 -8.54
N ALA A 312 19.45 -9.00 -8.97
CA ALA A 312 18.31 -8.52 -8.23
C ALA A 312 17.04 -9.32 -8.56
N ILE A 313 16.30 -9.73 -7.54
CA ILE A 313 14.97 -10.35 -7.68
C ILE A 313 13.93 -9.24 -7.78
N PRO A 314 13.25 -9.05 -8.95
CA PRO A 314 12.38 -7.89 -9.19
C PRO A 314 11.25 -7.73 -8.18
N ASN A 315 10.58 -8.85 -7.80
CA ASN A 315 9.49 -8.84 -6.84
C ASN A 315 9.92 -8.36 -5.45
N ILE A 316 11.14 -8.70 -5.01
CA ILE A 316 11.67 -8.26 -3.73
C ILE A 316 11.95 -6.76 -3.74
N VAL A 317 12.53 -6.26 -4.83
CA VAL A 317 12.77 -4.81 -4.99
C VAL A 317 11.45 -4.05 -5.02
N LEU A 318 10.44 -4.55 -5.76
CA LEU A 318 9.10 -3.95 -5.81
C LEU A 318 8.43 -3.92 -4.42
N ASN A 319 8.51 -5.01 -3.66
CA ASN A 319 7.99 -5.07 -2.31
C ASN A 319 8.69 -4.07 -1.37
N LYS A 320 10.02 -3.90 -1.50
CA LYS A 320 10.78 -2.87 -0.77
C LYS A 320 10.36 -1.45 -1.17
N LEU A 321 10.09 -1.20 -2.46
CA LEU A 321 9.56 0.07 -2.93
C LEU A 321 8.20 0.39 -2.28
N TYR A 322 7.26 -0.57 -2.25
CA TYR A 322 5.98 -0.41 -1.55
C TYR A 322 6.13 -0.18 -0.04
N GLN A 323 7.10 -0.83 0.60
CA GLN A 323 7.31 -0.73 2.04
C GLN A 323 7.95 0.60 2.48
N TYR A 324 8.92 1.10 1.73
CA TYR A 324 9.78 2.21 2.18
C TYR A 324 9.53 3.53 1.46
N THR A 325 8.75 3.54 0.38
CA THR A 325 8.48 4.74 -0.42
C THR A 325 7.00 5.08 -0.47
N ALA A 326 6.67 6.27 -1.03
CA ALA A 326 5.29 6.68 -1.26
C ALA A 326 4.61 5.97 -2.44
N LEU A 327 5.25 4.95 -3.07
CA LEU A 327 4.61 4.09 -4.06
C LEU A 327 3.43 3.31 -3.45
N GLN A 328 3.45 3.08 -2.15
CA GLN A 328 2.29 2.68 -1.36
C GLN A 328 2.03 3.71 -0.27
N THR A 329 0.80 4.20 -0.18
CA THR A 329 0.37 5.14 0.86
C THR A 329 -1.02 4.77 1.37
N SER A 330 -1.49 5.43 2.42
CA SER A 330 -2.85 5.25 2.92
C SER A 330 -3.62 6.56 2.84
N PHE A 331 -4.82 6.50 2.23
CA PHE A 331 -5.79 7.57 2.23
C PHE A 331 -6.77 7.35 3.40
N SER A 332 -6.73 8.25 4.39
CA SER A 332 -7.63 8.17 5.55
C SER A 332 -8.91 8.95 5.26
N VAL A 333 -10.00 8.22 4.99
CA VAL A 333 -11.32 8.80 4.74
C VAL A 333 -11.91 9.33 6.04
N ASN A 334 -12.47 10.55 5.98
CA ASN A 334 -13.25 11.17 7.03
C ASN A 334 -14.31 12.09 6.40
N ASN A 335 -15.54 11.59 6.23
CA ASN A 335 -16.60 12.24 5.45
C ASN A 335 -17.37 13.25 6.29
N ILE A 336 -16.74 14.36 6.64
CA ILE A 336 -17.39 15.46 7.36
C ILE A 336 -17.81 16.56 6.39
N ALA A 337 -19.10 16.85 6.29
CA ALA A 337 -19.66 17.96 5.52
C ALA A 337 -20.66 18.77 6.32
N LEU A 338 -21.02 19.93 5.80
CA LEU A 338 -22.06 20.79 6.38
C LEU A 338 -23.45 20.32 5.89
N VAL A 339 -24.28 19.94 6.85
CA VAL A 339 -25.71 19.66 6.65
C VAL A 339 -26.49 20.75 7.37
N HIS A 340 -27.23 21.58 6.62
CA HIS A 340 -27.94 22.75 7.16
C HIS A 340 -27.04 23.63 8.06
N GLY A 341 -25.78 23.88 7.61
CA GLY A 341 -24.82 24.71 8.33
C GLY A 341 -24.18 24.05 9.56
N ARG A 342 -24.40 22.74 9.81
CA ARG A 342 -23.81 21.98 10.93
C ARG A 342 -22.89 20.88 10.40
N PRO A 343 -21.69 20.72 10.95
CA PRO A 343 -20.80 19.63 10.55
C PRO A 343 -21.35 18.28 11.01
N GLN A 344 -21.44 17.33 10.08
CA GLN A 344 -21.87 15.96 10.34
C GLN A 344 -20.94 14.97 9.65
N LEU A 345 -20.72 13.81 10.28
CA LEU A 345 -20.05 12.66 9.69
C LEU A 345 -21.09 11.88 8.89
N LEU A 346 -20.84 11.67 7.60
CA LEU A 346 -21.78 11.10 6.65
C LEU A 346 -21.30 9.75 6.13
N ASN A 347 -22.19 8.78 6.07
CA ASN A 347 -21.99 7.54 5.33
C ASN A 347 -22.36 7.72 3.84
N LEU A 348 -22.17 6.70 3.01
CA LEU A 348 -22.46 6.77 1.57
C LEU A 348 -23.94 7.09 1.29
N LYS A 349 -24.87 6.42 2.01
CA LYS A 349 -26.32 6.62 1.83
C LYS A 349 -26.72 8.04 2.19
N ASP A 350 -26.19 8.59 3.29
CA ASP A 350 -26.51 9.97 3.72
C ASP A 350 -26.07 11.00 2.69
N MET A 351 -24.88 10.85 2.10
CA MET A 351 -24.39 11.77 1.04
C MET A 351 -25.32 11.77 -0.17
N ILE A 352 -25.76 10.59 -0.63
CA ILE A 352 -26.70 10.45 -1.76
C ILE A 352 -28.06 11.06 -1.38
N LYS A 353 -28.57 10.76 -0.20
CA LYS A 353 -29.84 11.27 0.32
C LYS A 353 -29.89 12.79 0.27
N TYR A 354 -28.95 13.48 0.89
CA TYR A 354 -28.92 14.95 0.93
C TYR A 354 -28.74 15.59 -0.45
N TYR A 355 -28.02 14.91 -1.35
CA TYR A 355 -27.92 15.36 -2.74
C TYR A 355 -29.27 15.25 -3.46
N VAL A 356 -29.97 14.13 -3.35
CA VAL A 356 -31.29 13.93 -3.97
C VAL A 356 -32.32 14.90 -3.40
N GLU A 357 -32.36 15.12 -2.07
CA GLU A 357 -33.22 16.10 -1.44
C GLU A 357 -32.98 17.51 -1.99
N HIS A 358 -31.71 17.91 -2.13
CA HIS A 358 -31.34 19.21 -2.72
C HIS A 358 -31.82 19.32 -4.17
N ARG A 359 -31.59 18.31 -4.99
CA ARG A 359 -32.03 18.32 -6.41
C ARG A 359 -33.56 18.37 -6.53
N HIS A 360 -34.27 17.69 -5.66
CA HIS A 360 -35.72 17.74 -5.58
C HIS A 360 -36.24 19.15 -5.23
N GLU A 361 -35.62 19.79 -4.23
CA GLU A 361 -35.93 21.19 -3.89
C GLU A 361 -35.67 22.16 -5.05
N VAL A 362 -34.51 22.02 -5.70
CA VAL A 362 -34.14 22.84 -6.88
C VAL A 362 -35.17 22.67 -8.01
N LEU A 363 -35.62 21.44 -8.28
CA LEU A 363 -36.62 21.17 -9.30
C LEU A 363 -37.99 21.81 -8.97
N ILE A 364 -38.44 21.70 -7.72
CA ILE A 364 -39.68 22.33 -7.27
C ILE A 364 -39.61 23.86 -7.43
N ARG A 365 -38.49 24.48 -6.99
CA ARG A 365 -38.32 25.95 -7.06
C ARG A 365 -38.22 26.42 -8.52
N LYS A 366 -37.50 25.70 -9.37
CA LYS A 366 -37.44 25.93 -10.82
C LYS A 366 -38.83 25.89 -11.43
N THR A 367 -39.58 24.84 -11.17
CA THR A 367 -40.95 24.64 -11.75
C THR A 367 -41.89 25.75 -11.27
N LYS A 368 -41.85 26.14 -10.00
CA LYS A 368 -42.64 27.28 -9.47
C LYS A 368 -42.29 28.60 -10.15
N TYR A 369 -40.99 28.84 -10.42
CA TYR A 369 -40.55 30.05 -11.11
C TYR A 369 -41.06 30.05 -12.58
N GLU A 370 -40.88 28.93 -13.28
CA GLU A 370 -41.32 28.76 -14.67
C GLU A 370 -42.86 28.87 -14.78
N LEU A 371 -43.58 28.30 -13.81
CA LEU A 371 -45.04 28.44 -13.75
C LEU A 371 -45.47 29.90 -13.59
N LYS A 372 -44.87 30.61 -12.65
CA LYS A 372 -45.16 32.03 -12.41
C LYS A 372 -44.89 32.89 -13.66
N GLU A 373 -43.80 32.63 -14.37
CA GLU A 373 -43.44 33.32 -15.59
C GLU A 373 -44.39 32.95 -16.76
N ALA A 374 -44.80 31.69 -16.84
CA ALA A 374 -45.75 31.21 -17.83
C ALA A 374 -47.14 31.80 -17.56
N GLU A 375 -47.63 31.79 -16.34
CA GLU A 375 -48.90 32.41 -15.96
C GLU A 375 -48.90 33.92 -16.21
N ARG A 376 -47.80 34.62 -15.96
CA ARG A 376 -47.64 36.07 -16.26
C ARG A 376 -47.71 36.31 -17.78
N LYS A 377 -47.12 35.46 -18.64
CA LYS A 377 -47.18 35.55 -20.08
C LYS A 377 -48.59 35.23 -20.61
N ALA A 378 -49.22 34.18 -20.06
CA ALA A 378 -50.58 33.78 -20.43
C ALA A 378 -51.59 34.90 -20.14
N HIS A 379 -51.45 35.56 -18.96
CA HIS A 379 -52.27 36.71 -18.58
C HIS A 379 -52.16 37.88 -19.57
N ILE A 380 -50.94 38.17 -20.04
CA ILE A 380 -50.72 39.21 -21.07
C ILE A 380 -51.32 38.80 -22.39
N LEU A 381 -51.14 37.55 -22.86
CA LEU A 381 -51.65 37.05 -24.12
C LEU A 381 -53.19 37.04 -24.11
N GLU A 382 -53.83 36.64 -23.01
CA GLU A 382 -55.27 36.68 -22.80
C GLU A 382 -55.82 38.11 -23.02
N GLY A 383 -55.18 39.11 -22.38
CA GLY A 383 -55.57 40.54 -22.61
C GLY A 383 -55.42 40.98 -24.04
N LEU A 384 -54.32 40.55 -24.73
CA LEU A 384 -54.14 40.87 -26.14
C LEU A 384 -55.19 40.18 -27.05
N LEU A 385 -55.62 38.93 -26.75
CA LEU A 385 -56.69 38.25 -27.49
C LEU A 385 -58.02 38.94 -27.30
N ILE A 386 -58.37 39.37 -26.07
CA ILE A 386 -59.59 40.16 -25.79
C ILE A 386 -59.60 41.46 -26.62
N ALA A 387 -58.45 42.16 -26.67
CA ALA A 387 -58.28 43.39 -27.48
C ALA A 387 -58.44 43.15 -28.97
N ILE A 388 -57.90 42.01 -29.49
CA ILE A 388 -58.00 41.67 -30.93
C ILE A 388 -59.43 41.24 -31.32
N ASP A 389 -60.12 40.53 -30.43
CA ASP A 389 -61.48 40.08 -30.67
C ASP A 389 -62.51 41.30 -30.65
N ASN A 390 -62.15 42.43 -29.97
CA ASN A 390 -62.91 43.68 -29.89
C ASN A 390 -62.14 44.86 -30.53
N LEU A 391 -61.49 44.60 -31.65
CA LEU A 391 -60.49 45.49 -32.24
C LEU A 391 -61.04 46.92 -32.55
N ASP A 392 -62.21 47.00 -33.14
CA ASP A 392 -62.79 48.29 -33.53
C ASP A 392 -63.13 49.18 -32.30
N GLU A 393 -63.64 48.60 -31.26
CA GLU A 393 -63.95 49.28 -29.99
C GLU A 393 -62.71 49.75 -29.27
N VAL A 394 -61.66 48.88 -29.20
CA VAL A 394 -60.36 49.19 -28.58
C VAL A 394 -59.66 50.35 -29.32
N ILE A 395 -59.66 50.33 -30.67
CA ILE A 395 -59.09 51.41 -31.47
C ILE A 395 -59.89 52.73 -31.28
N ALA A 396 -61.22 52.65 -31.26
CA ALA A 396 -62.05 53.85 -31.04
C ALA A 396 -61.79 54.47 -29.67
N LEU A 397 -61.72 53.66 -28.61
CA LEU A 397 -61.43 54.12 -27.26
C LEU A 397 -59.99 54.74 -27.13
N ILE A 398 -58.99 54.13 -27.70
CA ILE A 398 -57.63 54.67 -27.70
C ILE A 398 -57.58 56.01 -28.47
N ARG A 399 -58.23 56.15 -29.61
CA ARG A 399 -58.27 57.39 -30.37
C ARG A 399 -59.02 58.51 -29.67
N ALA A 400 -60.05 58.20 -28.91
CA ALA A 400 -60.83 59.14 -28.16
C ALA A 400 -60.12 59.64 -26.89
N SER A 401 -59.11 58.96 -26.42
CA SER A 401 -58.37 59.26 -25.20
C SER A 401 -57.27 60.32 -25.45
N GLN A 402 -57.25 61.37 -24.60
CA GLN A 402 -56.26 62.45 -24.73
C GLN A 402 -54.86 62.08 -24.16
N THR A 403 -54.78 61.14 -23.26
CA THR A 403 -53.53 60.68 -22.68
C THR A 403 -53.46 59.15 -22.59
N PRO A 404 -52.28 58.53 -22.63
CA PRO A 404 -52.16 57.10 -22.43
C PRO A 404 -52.75 56.59 -21.11
N GLU A 405 -52.75 57.37 -20.03
CA GLU A 405 -53.35 56.98 -18.76
C GLU A 405 -54.88 56.93 -18.83
N ILE A 406 -55.54 57.90 -19.56
CA ILE A 406 -56.99 57.86 -19.78
C ILE A 406 -57.33 56.65 -20.62
N ALA A 407 -56.56 56.33 -21.69
CA ALA A 407 -56.75 55.15 -22.50
C ALA A 407 -56.59 53.85 -21.66
N LYS A 408 -55.58 53.78 -20.81
CA LYS A 408 -55.34 52.64 -19.90
C LYS A 408 -56.54 52.38 -19.01
N ASN A 409 -56.99 53.41 -18.28
CA ASN A 409 -58.16 53.33 -17.39
C ASN A 409 -59.46 52.99 -18.14
N GLY A 410 -59.71 53.56 -19.30
CA GLY A 410 -60.83 53.21 -20.14
C GLY A 410 -60.82 51.74 -20.61
N LEU A 411 -59.63 51.20 -21.02
CA LEU A 411 -59.49 49.79 -21.35
C LEU A 411 -59.77 48.88 -20.17
N MET A 412 -59.29 49.25 -18.99
CA MET A 412 -59.57 48.50 -17.78
C MET A 412 -61.07 48.44 -17.40
N GLU A 413 -61.79 49.57 -17.50
CA GLU A 413 -63.21 49.66 -17.14
C GLU A 413 -64.11 49.03 -18.17
N THR A 414 -63.82 49.21 -19.45
CA THR A 414 -64.68 48.73 -20.55
C THR A 414 -64.55 47.19 -20.75
N PHE A 415 -63.34 46.68 -20.70
CA PHE A 415 -63.08 45.25 -21.01
C PHE A 415 -62.69 44.44 -19.80
N ASN A 416 -62.80 44.97 -18.58
CA ASN A 416 -62.42 44.35 -17.30
C ASN A 416 -60.98 43.80 -17.30
N LEU A 417 -60.04 44.57 -17.88
CA LEU A 417 -58.67 44.22 -18.00
C LEU A 417 -57.83 44.66 -16.79
N SER A 418 -56.76 43.89 -16.49
CA SER A 418 -55.79 44.32 -15.49
C SER A 418 -54.91 45.47 -16.05
N GLU A 419 -54.27 46.21 -15.16
CA GLU A 419 -53.35 47.30 -15.54
C GLU A 419 -52.24 46.80 -16.45
N ILE A 420 -51.72 45.56 -16.18
CA ILE A 420 -50.64 44.93 -16.97
C ILE A 420 -51.14 44.60 -18.39
N GLN A 421 -52.32 44.07 -18.51
CA GLN A 421 -52.99 43.76 -19.80
C GLN A 421 -53.25 45.05 -20.59
N ALA A 422 -53.85 46.08 -19.97
CA ALA A 422 -54.11 47.36 -20.61
C ALA A 422 -52.84 48.04 -21.11
N LYS A 423 -51.77 47.99 -20.31
CA LYS A 423 -50.45 48.52 -20.73
C LYS A 423 -49.89 47.76 -21.94
N ALA A 424 -49.96 46.43 -21.91
CA ALA A 424 -49.49 45.59 -23.01
C ALA A 424 -50.27 45.84 -24.32
N ILE A 425 -51.55 46.18 -24.22
CA ILE A 425 -52.40 46.54 -25.39
C ILE A 425 -51.93 47.89 -25.95
N LEU A 426 -51.66 48.88 -25.11
CA LEU A 426 -51.17 50.19 -25.54
C LEU A 426 -49.76 50.13 -26.17
N ASP A 427 -48.94 49.22 -25.73
CA ASP A 427 -47.56 48.98 -26.23
C ASP A 427 -47.59 48.10 -27.52
N MET A 428 -48.78 47.60 -27.94
CA MET A 428 -48.90 46.66 -29.07
C MET A 428 -48.61 47.37 -30.39
N ARG A 429 -47.78 46.76 -31.23
CA ARG A 429 -47.47 47.27 -32.59
C ARG A 429 -48.64 46.97 -33.56
N LEU A 430 -48.98 47.92 -34.43
CA LEU A 430 -50.02 47.75 -35.46
C LEU A 430 -49.85 46.53 -36.36
N GLN A 431 -48.65 46.05 -36.54
CA GLN A 431 -48.37 44.80 -37.28
C GLN A 431 -49.01 43.56 -36.66
N LYS A 432 -49.21 43.55 -35.34
CA LYS A 432 -49.85 42.41 -34.65
C LYS A 432 -51.35 42.35 -34.82
N LEU A 433 -51.95 43.33 -35.44
CA LEU A 433 -53.41 43.41 -35.74
C LEU A 433 -53.82 42.62 -37.01
N THR A 434 -52.89 42.02 -37.72
CA THR A 434 -53.22 41.24 -38.95
C THR A 434 -53.81 39.87 -38.59
N GLY A 435 -54.70 39.32 -39.48
CA GLY A 435 -55.37 38.07 -39.26
C GLY A 435 -54.42 36.85 -39.03
N LEU A 436 -53.31 36.82 -39.77
CA LEU A 436 -52.27 35.82 -39.57
C LEU A 436 -51.59 35.86 -38.20
N GLU A 437 -51.44 37.05 -37.64
CA GLU A 437 -50.82 37.19 -36.30
C GLU A 437 -51.83 36.85 -35.20
N ARG A 438 -53.11 37.06 -35.41
CA ARG A 438 -54.17 36.60 -34.50
C ARG A 438 -54.17 35.09 -34.31
N ASP A 439 -54.09 34.35 -35.38
CA ASP A 439 -54.08 32.87 -35.32
C ASP A 439 -52.82 32.37 -34.63
N LYS A 440 -51.66 32.98 -34.85
CA LYS A 440 -50.42 32.69 -34.13
C LYS A 440 -50.53 32.95 -32.62
N LEU A 441 -51.15 34.07 -32.24
CA LEU A 441 -51.33 34.38 -30.82
C LEU A 441 -52.25 33.37 -30.11
N LYS A 442 -53.27 32.87 -30.81
CA LYS A 442 -54.15 31.81 -30.31
C LYS A 442 -53.42 30.49 -30.12
N GLU A 443 -52.59 30.12 -31.09
CA GLU A 443 -51.71 28.92 -31.00
C GLU A 443 -50.71 29.07 -29.84
N GLU A 444 -50.04 30.22 -29.73
CA GLU A 444 -49.06 30.49 -28.65
C GLU A 444 -49.73 30.43 -27.27
N TYR A 445 -50.95 30.99 -27.12
CA TYR A 445 -51.71 30.89 -25.88
C TYR A 445 -52.10 29.44 -25.56
N ALA A 446 -52.56 28.67 -26.55
CA ALA A 446 -52.96 27.26 -26.35
C ALA A 446 -51.74 26.38 -25.94
N GLU A 447 -50.58 26.57 -26.60
CA GLU A 447 -49.35 25.87 -26.22
C GLU A 447 -48.88 26.26 -24.80
N LEU A 448 -48.97 27.53 -24.48
CA LEU A 448 -48.58 28.02 -23.16
C LEU A 448 -49.49 27.48 -22.04
N MET A 449 -50.82 27.36 -22.34
CA MET A 449 -51.77 26.75 -21.38
C MET A 449 -51.48 25.26 -21.15
N LYS A 450 -51.14 24.51 -22.17
CA LYS A 450 -50.69 23.10 -22.03
C LYS A 450 -49.41 23.00 -21.20
N HIS A 451 -48.48 23.94 -21.43
CA HIS A 451 -47.22 24.03 -20.63
C HIS A 451 -47.50 24.35 -19.16
N ILE A 452 -48.41 25.27 -18.86
CA ILE A 452 -48.86 25.58 -17.50
C ILE A 452 -49.47 24.34 -16.81
N GLU A 453 -50.35 23.62 -17.53
CA GLU A 453 -50.95 22.38 -17.02
C GLU A 453 -49.87 21.33 -16.66
N HIS A 454 -48.91 21.12 -17.55
CA HIS A 454 -47.79 20.21 -17.31
C HIS A 454 -46.91 20.65 -16.13
N LEU A 455 -46.63 21.95 -16.00
CA LEU A 455 -45.86 22.47 -14.82
C LEU A 455 -46.63 22.24 -13.51
N LYS A 456 -47.96 22.36 -13.52
CA LYS A 456 -48.79 22.04 -12.36
C LYS A 456 -48.79 20.56 -12.01
N GLU A 457 -48.86 19.69 -13.03
CA GLU A 457 -48.74 18.24 -12.87
C GLU A 457 -47.41 17.86 -12.21
N ILE A 458 -46.28 18.47 -12.63
CA ILE A 458 -44.97 18.24 -12.01
C ILE A 458 -44.97 18.65 -10.53
N LEU A 459 -45.63 19.78 -10.16
CA LEU A 459 -45.73 20.24 -8.76
C LEU A 459 -46.59 19.31 -7.89
N ASP A 460 -47.63 18.69 -8.49
CA ASP A 460 -48.57 17.86 -7.75
C ASP A 460 -48.08 16.42 -7.56
N SER A 461 -47.25 15.89 -8.52
CA SER A 461 -46.77 14.51 -8.49
C SER A 461 -45.32 14.43 -8.07
N GLU A 462 -45.03 13.77 -6.93
CA GLU A 462 -43.65 13.45 -6.49
C GLU A 462 -43.00 12.39 -7.40
N GLU A 463 -43.77 11.42 -7.84
CA GLU A 463 -43.28 10.36 -8.76
C GLU A 463 -42.76 10.96 -10.07
N LEU A 464 -43.50 11.90 -10.65
CA LEU A 464 -43.09 12.59 -11.88
C LEU A 464 -41.82 13.41 -11.68
N ARG A 465 -41.69 14.10 -10.53
CA ARG A 465 -40.46 14.83 -10.19
C ARG A 465 -39.25 13.91 -10.06
N MET A 466 -39.42 12.72 -9.45
CA MET A 466 -38.32 11.74 -9.35
C MET A 466 -37.93 11.15 -10.71
N GLU A 467 -38.91 10.94 -11.61
CA GLU A 467 -38.67 10.50 -13.00
C GLU A 467 -37.87 11.56 -13.80
N ILE A 468 -38.21 12.82 -13.66
CA ILE A 468 -37.48 13.93 -14.26
C ILE A 468 -36.04 13.98 -13.74
N LEU A 469 -35.82 13.82 -12.43
CA LEU A 469 -34.48 13.78 -11.84
C LEU A 469 -33.64 12.62 -12.37
N LYS A 470 -34.22 11.42 -12.52
CA LYS A 470 -33.54 10.26 -13.14
C LYS A 470 -33.11 10.56 -14.58
N THR A 471 -34.04 11.15 -15.35
CA THR A 471 -33.76 11.53 -16.76
C THR A 471 -32.61 12.54 -16.83
N GLU A 472 -32.65 13.59 -16.01
CA GLU A 472 -31.55 14.57 -15.93
C GLU A 472 -30.21 13.92 -15.58
N MET A 473 -30.19 12.96 -14.65
CA MET A 473 -28.97 12.22 -14.26
C MET A 473 -28.45 11.30 -15.37
N LEU A 474 -29.34 10.63 -16.09
CA LEU A 474 -28.96 9.78 -17.24
C LEU A 474 -28.35 10.63 -18.37
N GLU A 475 -28.89 11.83 -18.64
CA GLU A 475 -28.30 12.77 -19.60
C GLU A 475 -26.89 13.21 -19.18
N ILE A 476 -26.66 13.45 -17.87
CA ILE A 476 -25.35 13.78 -17.33
C ILE A 476 -24.37 12.60 -17.49
N LYS A 477 -24.83 11.37 -17.19
CA LYS A 477 -24.05 10.16 -17.38
C LYS A 477 -23.64 9.96 -18.84
N GLU A 478 -24.55 10.18 -19.78
CA GLU A 478 -24.26 10.06 -21.21
C GLU A 478 -23.25 11.11 -21.71
N LYS A 479 -23.36 12.35 -21.21
CA LYS A 479 -22.48 13.46 -21.62
C LYS A 479 -21.07 13.41 -21.03
N TYR A 480 -20.92 12.95 -19.78
CA TYR A 480 -19.69 13.10 -18.99
C TYR A 480 -19.19 11.82 -18.34
N GLY A 481 -19.93 10.70 -18.48
CA GLY A 481 -19.52 9.39 -17.95
C GLY A 481 -18.25 8.90 -18.63
N ASP A 482 -17.35 8.31 -17.83
CA ASP A 482 -16.12 7.67 -18.28
C ASP A 482 -15.88 6.39 -17.48
N GLU A 483 -14.86 5.63 -17.87
CA GLU A 483 -14.43 4.43 -17.14
C GLU A 483 -13.68 4.81 -15.85
N ALA A 484 -13.76 3.93 -14.84
CA ALA A 484 -13.00 4.09 -13.60
C ALA A 484 -11.50 4.00 -13.91
N ARG A 485 -10.71 4.85 -13.25
CA ARG A 485 -9.24 4.88 -13.37
C ARG A 485 -8.54 4.03 -12.32
N SER A 486 -9.16 3.88 -11.16
CA SER A 486 -8.60 3.10 -10.04
C SER A 486 -9.08 1.66 -10.12
N GLU A 487 -8.15 0.72 -9.99
CA GLU A 487 -8.43 -0.71 -9.86
C GLU A 487 -8.60 -1.11 -8.40
N ILE A 488 -9.40 -2.17 -8.14
CA ILE A 488 -9.62 -2.68 -6.78
C ILE A 488 -9.10 -4.11 -6.69
N GLU A 489 -8.09 -4.32 -5.87
CA GLU A 489 -7.61 -5.65 -5.48
C GLU A 489 -8.27 -6.05 -4.15
N TYR A 490 -9.30 -6.90 -4.23
CA TYR A 490 -10.14 -7.27 -3.07
C TYR A 490 -9.42 -8.08 -2.01
N THR A 491 -8.45 -8.90 -2.40
CA THR A 491 -7.65 -9.76 -1.51
C THR A 491 -6.33 -9.08 -1.16
N ALA A 492 -6.31 -8.31 -0.05
CA ALA A 492 -5.05 -7.87 0.50
C ALA A 492 -4.35 -9.08 1.16
N LYS A 493 -3.20 -9.49 0.65
CA LYS A 493 -2.26 -10.28 1.44
C LYS A 493 -1.61 -9.34 2.45
N ASP A 494 -1.70 -9.66 3.75
CA ASP A 494 -0.95 -8.92 4.76
C ASP A 494 0.51 -8.85 4.33
N PHE A 495 1.06 -7.65 4.33
CA PHE A 495 2.46 -7.41 3.96
C PHE A 495 3.34 -8.12 4.99
N ASN A 496 3.95 -9.22 4.61
CA ASN A 496 4.87 -9.96 5.46
C ASN A 496 6.30 -9.45 5.18
N ILE A 497 7.07 -9.19 6.22
CA ILE A 497 8.49 -8.78 6.10
C ILE A 497 9.27 -9.84 5.28
N GLU A 498 8.85 -11.09 5.32
CA GLU A 498 9.41 -12.19 4.54
C GLU A 498 9.35 -11.96 3.02
N ASP A 499 8.29 -11.27 2.51
CA ASP A 499 8.12 -10.97 1.09
C ASP A 499 9.16 -9.96 0.55
N THR A 500 9.96 -9.36 1.44
CA THR A 500 11.04 -8.42 1.09
C THR A 500 12.44 -9.02 1.17
N ILE A 501 12.53 -10.29 1.53
CA ILE A 501 13.79 -10.98 1.77
C ILE A 501 13.85 -12.18 0.84
N ALA A 502 14.96 -12.32 0.08
CA ALA A 502 15.19 -13.49 -0.76
C ALA A 502 15.33 -14.76 0.10
N ASP A 503 14.69 -15.86 -0.32
CA ASP A 503 14.83 -17.16 0.36
C ASP A 503 16.06 -17.89 -0.13
N GLU A 504 17.23 -17.38 0.25
CA GLU A 504 18.55 -17.94 -0.10
C GLU A 504 19.04 -18.90 0.97
N GLU A 505 19.85 -19.89 0.55
CA GLU A 505 20.54 -20.76 1.48
C GLU A 505 21.72 -20.03 2.16
N VAL A 506 21.75 -20.14 3.48
CA VAL A 506 22.77 -19.51 4.33
C VAL A 506 23.38 -20.51 5.31
N VAL A 507 24.64 -20.29 5.62
CA VAL A 507 25.37 -21.03 6.66
C VAL A 507 25.28 -20.26 7.98
N ILE A 508 24.70 -20.90 8.97
CA ILE A 508 24.63 -20.36 10.33
C ILE A 508 25.77 -20.97 11.14
N THR A 509 26.62 -20.12 11.69
CA THR A 509 27.74 -20.55 12.55
C THR A 509 27.57 -20.07 13.96
N ILE A 510 27.85 -20.95 14.93
CA ILE A 510 27.82 -20.65 16.36
C ILE A 510 29.14 -21.06 16.97
N SER A 511 29.81 -20.12 17.65
CA SER A 511 31.05 -20.40 18.37
C SER A 511 30.79 -20.94 19.79
N HIS A 512 31.83 -21.52 20.42
CA HIS A 512 31.78 -22.05 21.79
C HIS A 512 31.40 -20.99 22.82
N LEU A 513 31.83 -19.74 22.65
CA LEU A 513 31.45 -18.59 23.48
C LEU A 513 30.04 -18.03 23.13
N GLY A 514 29.34 -18.62 22.18
CA GLY A 514 27.96 -18.26 21.84
C GLY A 514 27.84 -17.07 20.91
N TYR A 515 28.80 -16.82 20.01
CA TYR A 515 28.65 -15.87 18.91
C TYR A 515 27.96 -16.54 17.73
N ILE A 516 26.94 -15.89 17.17
CA ILE A 516 26.16 -16.39 16.02
C ILE A 516 26.23 -15.41 14.86
N LYS A 517 26.29 -15.92 13.64
CA LYS A 517 26.13 -15.18 12.39
C LYS A 517 25.52 -16.07 11.32
N ARG A 518 24.95 -15.45 10.29
CA ARG A 518 24.62 -16.11 9.02
C ARG A 518 25.54 -15.57 7.90
N THR A 519 25.91 -16.43 6.98
CA THR A 519 26.75 -16.10 5.82
C THR A 519 26.16 -16.80 4.59
N PRO A 520 26.03 -16.16 3.43
CA PRO A 520 25.58 -16.82 2.21
C PRO A 520 26.39 -18.09 1.91
N LEU A 521 25.74 -19.17 1.50
CA LEU A 521 26.40 -20.45 1.23
C LEU A 521 27.45 -20.31 0.10
N THR A 522 27.22 -19.43 -0.84
CA THR A 522 28.12 -19.10 -1.97
C THR A 522 29.51 -18.63 -1.57
N GLU A 523 29.70 -18.11 -0.35
CA GLU A 523 31.03 -17.74 0.17
C GLU A 523 31.93 -18.95 0.49
N TYR A 524 31.41 -20.19 0.52
CA TYR A 524 32.12 -21.41 0.87
C TYR A 524 32.46 -22.24 -0.38
N ARG A 525 33.72 -22.18 -0.84
CA ARG A 525 34.21 -22.93 -2.01
C ARG A 525 34.40 -24.42 -1.69
N ARG A 526 34.07 -25.29 -2.64
CA ARG A 526 34.28 -26.75 -2.60
C ARG A 526 35.81 -27.08 -2.69
N GLN A 527 36.29 -28.04 -1.89
CA GLN A 527 37.69 -28.51 -1.88
C GLN A 527 37.73 -30.05 -1.87
N ASN A 528 38.77 -30.63 -2.53
CA ASN A 528 38.99 -32.08 -2.51
C ASN A 528 39.53 -32.54 -1.14
N ARG A 529 39.42 -33.85 -0.86
CA ARG A 529 39.91 -34.48 0.37
C ARG A 529 41.45 -34.27 0.53
N GLY A 530 41.89 -34.02 1.78
CA GLY A 530 43.31 -33.79 2.09
C GLY A 530 43.76 -32.33 1.93
N GLY A 531 42.85 -31.42 1.56
CA GLY A 531 43.10 -29.98 1.54
C GLY A 531 43.39 -29.41 2.93
N THR A 532 43.98 -28.20 2.96
CA THR A 532 44.36 -27.51 4.22
C THR A 532 43.20 -26.70 4.80
N GLY A 533 42.09 -26.58 4.05
CA GLY A 533 40.91 -25.80 4.43
C GLY A 533 41.11 -24.29 4.34
N ALA A 534 40.03 -23.54 4.60
CA ALA A 534 40.02 -22.09 4.68
C ALA A 534 39.56 -21.63 6.06
N ARG A 535 39.94 -20.43 6.49
CA ARG A 535 39.58 -19.89 7.79
C ARG A 535 38.10 -19.47 7.81
N GLY A 536 37.25 -20.12 8.61
CA GLY A 536 35.80 -19.91 8.68
C GLY A 536 35.37 -18.78 9.61
N SER A 537 36.25 -18.30 10.51
CA SER A 537 35.98 -17.15 11.40
C SER A 537 37.27 -16.65 12.06
N ASN A 538 37.33 -15.36 12.39
CA ASN A 538 38.33 -14.80 13.33
C ASN A 538 37.80 -14.97 14.75
N ILE A 539 38.34 -15.94 15.45
CA ILE A 539 38.01 -16.28 16.83
C ILE A 539 39.07 -15.76 17.77
N ARG A 540 38.68 -15.50 19.06
CA ARG A 540 39.63 -15.21 20.11
C ARG A 540 40.43 -16.50 20.44
N ASP A 541 41.59 -16.37 21.04
CA ASP A 541 42.52 -17.50 21.33
C ASP A 541 41.83 -18.65 22.13
N GLU A 542 40.75 -18.35 22.84
CA GLU A 542 39.98 -19.30 23.69
C GLU A 542 38.64 -19.72 23.07
N ASP A 543 38.26 -19.25 21.85
CA ASP A 543 36.97 -19.57 21.22
C ASP A 543 37.17 -20.50 19.99
N PHE A 544 36.16 -21.27 19.62
CA PHE A 544 36.17 -22.12 18.42
C PHE A 544 34.74 -22.29 17.89
N LEU A 545 34.58 -22.61 16.62
CA LEU A 545 33.27 -22.90 16.02
C LEU A 545 32.77 -24.26 16.51
N GLU A 546 31.65 -24.25 17.25
CA GLU A 546 31.05 -25.46 17.82
C GLU A 546 29.97 -26.04 16.93
N HIS A 547 29.16 -25.16 16.24
CA HIS A 547 28.06 -25.58 15.40
C HIS A 547 28.08 -24.87 14.05
N LEU A 548 27.69 -25.62 13.01
CA LEU A 548 27.47 -25.17 11.65
C LEU A 548 26.17 -25.79 11.14
N TYR A 549 25.27 -24.96 10.62
CA TYR A 549 23.98 -25.37 10.09
C TYR A 549 23.69 -24.68 8.76
N VAL A 550 23.04 -25.37 7.84
CA VAL A 550 22.53 -24.82 6.58
C VAL A 550 21.03 -24.69 6.67
N ALA A 551 20.48 -23.56 6.28
CA ALA A 551 19.05 -23.25 6.32
C ALA A 551 18.72 -22.16 5.29
N THR A 552 17.44 -22.02 4.90
CA THR A 552 16.99 -20.90 4.06
C THR A 552 16.46 -19.74 4.91
N ASN A 553 16.49 -18.50 4.35
CA ASN A 553 16.18 -17.27 5.08
C ASN A 553 14.76 -17.26 5.69
N HIS A 554 13.77 -17.87 5.03
CA HIS A 554 12.36 -17.83 5.47
C HIS A 554 12.00 -18.89 6.50
N ASN A 555 12.90 -19.82 6.79
CA ASN A 555 12.63 -20.90 7.71
C ASN A 555 12.58 -20.41 9.17
N TYR A 556 11.93 -21.19 10.03
CA TYR A 556 12.02 -21.02 11.47
C TYR A 556 13.19 -21.83 12.00
N MET A 557 14.00 -21.21 12.83
CA MET A 557 15.04 -21.86 13.58
C MET A 557 14.60 -22.05 15.03
N LEU A 558 14.60 -23.30 15.49
CA LEU A 558 14.37 -23.67 16.88
C LEU A 558 15.71 -23.91 17.55
N PHE A 559 16.04 -23.08 18.53
CA PHE A 559 17.28 -23.16 19.29
C PHE A 559 17.04 -23.92 20.58
N PHE A 560 17.60 -25.11 20.71
CA PHE A 560 17.51 -25.93 21.89
C PHE A 560 18.74 -25.73 22.75
N THR A 561 18.52 -25.42 24.03
CA THR A 561 19.62 -25.15 24.97
C THR A 561 20.03 -26.37 25.77
N GLU A 562 21.25 -26.35 26.33
CA GLU A 562 21.81 -27.40 27.15
C GLU A 562 20.94 -27.75 28.37
N LYS A 563 20.26 -26.73 28.94
CA LYS A 563 19.31 -26.88 30.06
C LYS A 563 17.90 -27.35 29.65
N GLY A 564 17.67 -27.57 28.33
CA GLY A 564 16.42 -28.14 27.82
C GLY A 564 15.32 -27.12 27.54
N LYS A 565 15.64 -25.84 27.36
CA LYS A 565 14.72 -24.83 26.81
C LYS A 565 14.79 -24.79 25.28
N VAL A 566 13.74 -24.27 24.62
CA VAL A 566 13.70 -23.98 23.19
C VAL A 566 13.25 -22.55 22.95
N PHE A 567 13.92 -21.87 22.02
CA PHE A 567 13.62 -20.52 21.53
C PHE A 567 13.40 -20.57 20.01
N TRP A 568 12.67 -19.59 19.46
CA TRP A 568 12.35 -19.48 18.04
C TRP A 568 12.94 -18.21 17.46
N MET A 569 13.36 -18.27 16.22
CA MET A 569 13.80 -17.13 15.44
C MET A 569 13.63 -17.43 13.96
N LYS A 570 13.32 -16.43 13.15
CA LYS A 570 13.45 -16.52 11.69
C LYS A 570 14.92 -16.43 11.30
N VAL A 571 15.32 -17.17 10.25
CA VAL A 571 16.72 -17.16 9.80
C VAL A 571 17.20 -15.79 9.40
N TYR A 572 16.34 -15.00 8.71
CA TYR A 572 16.66 -13.63 8.32
C TYR A 572 16.89 -12.65 9.50
N GLU A 573 16.42 -12.97 10.71
CA GLU A 573 16.67 -12.19 11.93
C GLU A 573 18.08 -12.41 12.50
N ILE A 574 18.77 -13.48 12.07
CA ILE A 574 20.15 -13.77 12.46
C ILE A 574 21.07 -12.75 11.78
N PRO A 575 21.96 -12.06 12.50
CA PRO A 575 22.85 -11.07 11.92
C PRO A 575 23.72 -11.63 10.80
N GLU A 576 23.72 -10.93 9.67
CA GLU A 576 24.60 -11.24 8.55
C GLU A 576 26.04 -10.87 8.86
N GLY A 577 26.96 -11.70 8.44
CA GLY A 577 28.37 -11.49 8.65
C GLY A 577 29.20 -12.13 7.55
N THR A 578 30.33 -11.51 7.22
CA THR A 578 31.30 -12.09 6.30
C THR A 578 31.93 -13.37 6.88
N LYS A 579 32.52 -14.20 6.05
CA LYS A 579 33.18 -15.44 6.45
C LYS A 579 34.14 -15.28 7.63
N THR A 580 34.86 -14.19 7.71
CA THR A 580 35.88 -13.91 8.75
C THR A 580 35.34 -13.11 9.95
N SER A 581 34.10 -12.57 9.92
CA SER A 581 33.54 -11.80 11.02
C SER A 581 33.23 -12.67 12.25
N LYS A 582 33.21 -12.06 13.44
CA LYS A 582 32.92 -12.78 14.70
C LYS A 582 31.45 -13.09 14.92
N GLY A 583 30.54 -12.37 14.26
CA GLY A 583 29.11 -12.41 14.52
C GLY A 583 28.70 -11.62 15.79
N ARG A 584 27.48 -11.88 16.29
CA ARG A 584 26.95 -11.26 17.53
C ARG A 584 26.68 -12.32 18.60
N ALA A 585 26.81 -11.93 19.85
CA ALA A 585 26.50 -12.85 20.96
C ALA A 585 25.02 -13.25 20.92
N ILE A 586 24.74 -14.55 20.97
CA ILE A 586 23.38 -15.10 20.89
C ILE A 586 22.49 -14.58 22.03
N GLN A 587 23.07 -14.27 23.19
CA GLN A 587 22.37 -13.68 24.33
C GLN A 587 21.79 -12.27 24.05
N ASN A 588 22.28 -11.58 23.02
CA ASN A 588 21.76 -10.29 22.57
C ASN A 588 20.63 -10.44 21.55
N ILE A 589 20.38 -11.65 21.08
CA ILE A 589 19.42 -11.95 20.02
C ILE A 589 18.23 -12.76 20.57
N ILE A 590 18.51 -13.76 21.45
CA ILE A 590 17.48 -14.53 22.15
C ILE A 590 17.64 -14.37 23.67
N SER A 591 16.53 -14.43 24.40
CA SER A 591 16.52 -14.27 25.88
C SER A 591 17.00 -15.52 26.59
N ILE A 592 18.25 -15.95 26.32
CA ILE A 592 18.90 -17.12 26.94
C ILE A 592 19.59 -16.74 28.27
N ASP A 593 19.57 -17.61 29.25
CA ASP A 593 20.28 -17.42 30.52
C ASP A 593 21.79 -17.40 30.27
N ARG A 594 22.54 -16.58 31.05
CA ARG A 594 23.98 -16.39 30.85
C ARG A 594 24.83 -17.67 31.02
N ASP A 595 24.34 -18.62 31.77
CA ASP A 595 24.97 -19.90 32.08
C ASP A 595 24.39 -21.08 31.25
N ASP A 596 23.59 -20.79 30.22
CA ASP A 596 23.05 -21.79 29.30
C ASP A 596 23.69 -21.63 27.90
N LYS A 597 23.72 -22.71 27.11
CA LYS A 597 24.31 -22.73 25.77
C LYS A 597 23.36 -23.40 24.78
N VAL A 598 23.35 -22.94 23.54
CA VAL A 598 22.64 -23.61 22.44
C VAL A 598 23.37 -24.91 22.07
N ARG A 599 22.64 -26.03 22.00
CA ARG A 599 23.20 -27.35 21.69
C ARG A 599 22.67 -27.93 20.39
N ALA A 600 21.47 -27.62 20.01
CA ALA A 600 20.93 -28.08 18.77
C ALA A 600 20.05 -27.00 18.14
N ILE A 601 20.05 -26.99 16.84
CA ILE A 601 19.18 -26.11 16.05
C ILE A 601 18.42 -26.99 15.06
N ILE A 602 17.13 -26.73 14.93
CA ILE A 602 16.27 -27.40 13.98
C ILE A 602 15.69 -26.36 13.04
N ASN A 603 15.86 -26.60 11.76
CA ASN A 603 15.20 -25.87 10.70
C ASN A 603 13.78 -26.42 10.52
N VAL A 604 12.78 -25.54 10.58
CA VAL A 604 11.36 -25.87 10.39
C VAL A 604 10.79 -24.99 9.30
N LYS A 605 10.23 -25.61 8.25
CA LYS A 605 9.74 -24.88 7.07
C LYS A 605 8.53 -23.99 7.39
N ASN A 606 7.52 -24.54 8.06
CA ASN A 606 6.30 -23.80 8.39
C ASN A 606 5.67 -24.27 9.70
N LEU A 607 5.40 -23.35 10.62
CA LEU A 607 4.72 -23.63 11.90
C LEU A 607 3.19 -23.41 11.86
N LYS A 608 2.63 -22.95 10.73
CA LYS A 608 1.19 -22.71 10.54
C LYS A 608 0.48 -23.85 9.80
N ASP A 609 1.21 -24.78 9.24
CA ASP A 609 0.67 -25.93 8.52
C ASP A 609 0.28 -27.04 9.54
N GLU A 610 -1.03 -27.20 9.75
CA GLU A 610 -1.58 -28.15 10.75
C GLU A 610 -1.24 -29.60 10.44
N ASP A 611 -1.25 -29.99 9.17
CA ASP A 611 -0.91 -31.36 8.77
C ASP A 611 0.57 -31.63 9.03
N TYR A 612 1.43 -30.71 8.69
CA TYR A 612 2.88 -30.80 8.92
C TYR A 612 3.22 -30.90 10.41
N ILE A 613 2.69 -30.01 11.27
CA ILE A 613 3.02 -29.96 12.70
C ILE A 613 2.47 -31.15 13.50
N ASN A 614 1.33 -31.71 13.08
CA ASN A 614 0.71 -32.86 13.75
C ASN A 614 1.35 -34.20 13.38
N ASN A 615 1.90 -34.34 12.16
CA ASN A 615 2.54 -35.56 11.67
C ASN A 615 4.06 -35.57 11.83
N THR A 616 4.65 -34.49 12.38
CA THR A 616 6.08 -34.33 12.56
C THR A 616 6.42 -34.33 14.06
N TYR A 617 7.55 -34.94 14.41
CA TYR A 617 8.01 -35.05 15.80
C TYR A 617 9.41 -34.49 15.98
N ILE A 618 9.71 -34.01 17.20
CA ILE A 618 11.07 -33.67 17.63
C ILE A 618 11.57 -34.75 18.57
N VAL A 619 12.68 -35.37 18.21
CA VAL A 619 13.40 -36.33 19.02
C VAL A 619 14.59 -35.65 19.67
N LEU A 620 14.70 -35.69 20.98
CA LEU A 620 15.72 -35.09 21.82
C LEU A 620 16.59 -36.17 22.45
N ALA A 621 17.91 -36.03 22.42
CA ALA A 621 18.86 -36.92 23.07
C ALA A 621 19.75 -36.17 24.04
N THR A 622 20.04 -36.77 25.21
CA THR A 622 20.94 -36.21 26.23
C THR A 622 22.29 -36.92 26.25
N LYS A 623 23.31 -36.28 26.85
CA LYS A 623 24.69 -36.82 26.97
C LYS A 623 24.71 -38.14 27.76
N GLN A 624 23.81 -38.32 28.71
CA GLN A 624 23.71 -39.55 29.50
C GLN A 624 22.84 -40.65 28.82
N GLY A 625 22.48 -40.46 27.57
CA GLY A 625 21.78 -41.48 26.77
C GLY A 625 20.27 -41.58 27.01
N ILE A 626 19.66 -40.54 27.53
CA ILE A 626 18.19 -40.39 27.58
C ILE A 626 17.68 -39.90 26.26
N ILE A 627 16.54 -40.43 25.79
CA ILE A 627 15.86 -40.02 24.56
C ILE A 627 14.40 -39.65 24.85
N LYS A 628 13.90 -38.62 24.14
CA LYS A 628 12.51 -38.18 24.25
C LYS A 628 11.96 -37.84 22.88
N LYS A 629 10.67 -38.10 22.64
CA LYS A 629 9.93 -37.77 21.44
C LYS A 629 8.73 -36.90 21.80
N THR A 630 8.53 -35.78 21.06
CA THR A 630 7.42 -34.84 21.26
C THR A 630 6.88 -34.40 19.89
N THR A 631 5.57 -34.18 19.74
CA THR A 631 4.97 -33.65 18.50
C THR A 631 5.44 -32.24 18.21
N LEU A 632 5.62 -31.87 16.96
CA LEU A 632 6.03 -30.50 16.56
C LEU A 632 4.96 -29.48 16.94
N GLU A 633 3.66 -29.86 16.96
CA GLU A 633 2.56 -29.04 17.43
C GLU A 633 2.84 -28.42 18.83
N ALA A 634 3.43 -29.22 19.72
CA ALA A 634 3.79 -28.74 21.06
C ALA A 634 4.75 -27.53 21.05
N TYR A 635 5.40 -27.25 19.92
CA TYR A 635 6.36 -26.15 19.69
C TYR A 635 5.87 -25.15 18.64
N SER A 636 4.62 -25.24 18.15
CA SER A 636 4.09 -24.37 17.07
C SER A 636 3.79 -22.92 17.49
N ARG A 637 3.82 -22.62 18.80
CA ARG A 637 3.49 -21.29 19.34
C ARG A 637 4.73 -20.61 19.89
N PRO A 638 5.44 -19.77 19.10
CA PRO A 638 6.64 -19.06 19.52
C PRO A 638 6.38 -18.14 20.73
N ARG A 639 7.36 -18.10 21.66
CA ARG A 639 7.40 -17.16 22.80
C ARG A 639 8.80 -16.58 22.96
N GLN A 640 8.91 -15.27 23.18
CA GLN A 640 10.20 -14.58 23.31
C GLN A 640 11.06 -15.12 24.46
N ASN A 641 10.46 -15.55 25.57
CA ASN A 641 11.18 -16.08 26.74
C ASN A 641 11.49 -17.57 26.63
N GLY A 642 11.23 -18.20 25.46
CA GLY A 642 11.38 -19.64 25.28
C GLY A 642 10.41 -20.46 26.10
N ILE A 643 10.44 -21.77 25.91
CA ILE A 643 9.66 -22.74 26.69
C ILE A 643 10.52 -23.96 27.04
N ILE A 644 10.10 -24.74 28.04
CA ILE A 644 10.76 -26.01 28.41
C ILE A 644 10.47 -27.02 27.28
N ALA A 645 11.51 -27.56 26.68
CA ALA A 645 11.47 -28.65 25.68
C ALA A 645 11.63 -30.02 26.29
N ILE A 646 12.47 -30.18 27.31
CA ILE A 646 12.72 -31.39 28.05
C ILE A 646 13.13 -31.06 29.50
N ASN A 647 12.69 -31.86 30.46
CA ASN A 647 13.16 -31.76 31.85
C ASN A 647 14.49 -32.55 31.97
N ILE A 648 15.61 -31.80 32.02
CA ILE A 648 16.96 -32.41 32.15
C ILE A 648 17.18 -32.92 33.58
N ARG A 649 17.73 -34.10 33.69
CA ARG A 649 18.10 -34.69 35.01
C ARG A 649 19.36 -34.03 35.55
N GLU A 650 19.52 -34.04 36.87
CA GLU A 650 20.71 -33.49 37.52
C GLU A 650 21.98 -34.17 36.97
N GLY A 651 22.96 -33.37 36.60
CA GLY A 651 24.23 -33.84 36.02
C GLY A 651 24.17 -34.30 34.55
N ASP A 652 23.03 -34.14 33.84
CA ASP A 652 22.88 -34.42 32.43
C ASP A 652 22.73 -33.11 31.62
N ASN A 653 22.90 -33.16 30.34
CA ASN A 653 22.76 -32.06 29.43
C ASN A 653 22.10 -32.50 28.11
N LEU A 654 21.32 -31.65 27.48
CA LEU A 654 20.84 -31.88 26.12
C LEU A 654 22.03 -31.94 25.17
N LEU A 655 22.04 -32.91 24.27
CA LEU A 655 23.07 -33.10 23.28
C LEU A 655 22.59 -32.67 21.89
N GLU A 656 21.46 -33.20 21.45
CA GLU A 656 20.98 -33.06 20.09
C GLU A 656 19.46 -33.12 20.02
N ALA A 657 18.88 -32.45 19.02
CA ALA A 657 17.47 -32.50 18.68
C ALA A 657 17.32 -32.72 17.16
N ARG A 658 16.38 -33.60 16.74
CA ARG A 658 16.12 -33.90 15.35
C ARG A 658 14.63 -33.91 15.05
N LEU A 659 14.30 -33.47 13.83
CA LEU A 659 12.94 -33.57 13.29
C LEU A 659 12.74 -34.92 12.65
N THR A 660 11.59 -35.58 12.87
CA THR A 660 11.26 -36.92 12.33
C THR A 660 9.79 -37.00 11.91
N SER A 661 9.51 -37.95 10.97
CA SER A 661 8.16 -38.29 10.54
C SER A 661 7.41 -39.24 11.50
N GLY A 662 8.06 -39.73 12.55
CA GLY A 662 7.51 -40.73 13.46
C GLY A 662 7.72 -42.19 13.05
N LYS A 663 8.28 -42.42 11.84
CA LYS A 663 8.56 -43.75 11.28
C LYS A 663 10.05 -44.01 11.10
N SER A 664 10.90 -43.12 11.55
CA SER A 664 12.34 -43.16 11.38
C SER A 664 13.02 -44.25 12.20
N GLU A 665 14.25 -44.59 11.86
CA GLU A 665 15.15 -45.36 12.67
C GLU A 665 16.17 -44.43 13.36
N ILE A 666 16.40 -44.71 14.64
CA ILE A 666 17.27 -43.87 15.47
C ILE A 666 18.56 -44.58 15.75
N LEU A 667 19.69 -43.90 15.50
CA LEU A 667 21.01 -44.39 15.81
C LEU A 667 21.71 -43.43 16.76
N LEU A 668 22.07 -43.94 17.95
CA LEU A 668 22.84 -43.18 18.97
C LEU A 668 24.27 -43.69 19.03
N ALA A 669 25.26 -42.80 19.02
CA ALA A 669 26.66 -43.12 19.08
C ALA A 669 27.33 -42.63 20.35
N LEU A 670 28.23 -43.42 20.92
CA LEU A 670 29.01 -43.16 22.14
C LEU A 670 30.43 -42.74 21.78
N LYS A 671 31.00 -41.88 22.60
CA LYS A 671 32.40 -41.44 22.53
C LYS A 671 33.40 -42.58 22.53
N SER A 672 33.03 -43.70 23.17
CA SER A 672 33.77 -44.97 23.19
C SER A 672 33.75 -45.74 21.88
N GLY A 673 33.13 -45.18 20.79
CA GLY A 673 33.07 -45.80 19.47
C GLY A 673 32.05 -46.92 19.35
N ARG A 674 30.97 -46.92 20.13
CA ARG A 674 29.82 -47.82 20.02
C ARG A 674 28.59 -47.10 19.54
N ALA A 675 27.68 -47.79 18.84
CA ALA A 675 26.40 -47.21 18.41
C ALA A 675 25.26 -48.23 18.57
N ILE A 676 24.04 -47.74 18.82
CA ILE A 676 22.82 -48.52 18.89
C ILE A 676 21.81 -48.05 17.87
N ARG A 677 21.20 -48.97 17.10
CA ARG A 677 20.13 -48.69 16.14
C ARG A 677 18.83 -49.27 16.64
N PHE A 678 17.74 -48.54 16.63
CA PHE A 678 16.40 -49.01 17.01
C PHE A 678 15.31 -48.18 16.30
N ASP A 679 14.11 -48.81 16.14
CA ASP A 679 12.96 -48.17 15.51
C ASP A 679 12.39 -47.06 16.43
N GLU A 680 12.03 -45.92 15.83
CA GLU A 680 11.48 -44.74 16.54
C GLU A 680 10.19 -45.04 17.30
N SER A 681 9.38 -45.99 16.84
CA SER A 681 8.16 -46.46 17.52
C SER A 681 8.41 -46.98 18.95
N ARG A 682 9.66 -47.37 19.25
CA ARG A 682 10.08 -47.80 20.59
C ARG A 682 10.15 -46.59 21.58
N VAL A 683 10.07 -45.36 21.07
CA VAL A 683 9.98 -44.15 21.88
C VAL A 683 8.59 -43.54 21.72
N ARG A 684 7.76 -43.67 22.73
CA ARG A 684 6.39 -43.11 22.73
C ARG A 684 6.44 -41.61 22.73
N PRO A 685 5.52 -40.88 22.06
CA PRO A 685 5.37 -39.44 22.19
C PRO A 685 5.09 -39.04 23.65
N MET A 686 5.71 -37.96 24.11
CA MET A 686 5.62 -37.47 25.49
C MET A 686 5.46 -35.93 25.46
N GLY A 687 4.77 -35.40 26.49
CA GLY A 687 4.62 -33.97 26.65
C GLY A 687 5.96 -33.24 26.92
N ARG A 688 6.04 -31.93 26.69
CA ARG A 688 7.27 -31.10 26.81
C ARG A 688 7.96 -31.24 28.17
N ASN A 689 7.23 -31.34 29.27
CA ASN A 689 7.78 -31.42 30.66
C ASN A 689 8.29 -32.80 31.05
N ALA A 690 8.29 -33.80 30.17
CA ALA A 690 8.82 -35.13 30.48
C ALA A 690 10.35 -35.17 30.38
N SER A 691 11.01 -36.02 31.21
CA SER A 691 12.47 -36.21 31.18
C SER A 691 12.94 -37.24 30.14
N GLY A 692 12.02 -37.99 29.48
CA GLY A 692 12.40 -39.01 28.50
C GLY A 692 12.64 -40.40 29.08
N VAL A 693 13.14 -41.31 28.24
CA VAL A 693 13.41 -42.74 28.51
C VAL A 693 14.85 -43.08 28.12
N ARG A 694 15.41 -44.16 28.66
CA ARG A 694 16.76 -44.63 28.29
C ARG A 694 16.85 -45.07 26.84
N GLY A 695 17.72 -44.42 26.01
CA GLY A 695 18.00 -44.73 24.62
C GLY A 695 19.17 -45.71 24.47
N ILE A 696 20.30 -45.46 25.15
CA ILE A 696 21.51 -46.30 25.12
C ILE A 696 22.10 -46.44 26.54
N THR A 697 22.81 -47.53 26.81
CA THR A 697 23.55 -47.72 28.05
C THR A 697 25.03 -47.36 27.82
N LEU A 698 25.54 -46.40 28.60
CA LEU A 698 26.93 -45.96 28.53
C LEU A 698 27.92 -47.06 28.89
N ALA A 699 29.12 -47.09 28.29
CA ALA A 699 30.14 -48.08 28.52
C ALA A 699 30.88 -47.89 29.89
N GLY A 700 30.79 -46.69 30.48
CA GLY A 700 31.37 -46.34 31.78
C GLY A 700 31.01 -44.91 32.21
N PRO A 701 31.42 -44.50 33.44
CA PRO A 701 31.02 -43.18 33.99
C PRO A 701 31.63 -41.98 33.24
N LYS A 702 32.67 -42.17 32.44
CA LYS A 702 33.29 -41.11 31.57
C LYS A 702 32.87 -41.20 30.11
N ASP A 703 31.96 -42.11 29.76
CA ASP A 703 31.41 -42.24 28.41
C ASP A 703 30.19 -41.32 28.25
N GLU A 704 29.97 -40.81 27.06
CA GLU A 704 28.84 -39.96 26.71
C GLU A 704 28.35 -40.19 25.28
N VAL A 705 27.09 -39.86 25.00
CA VAL A 705 26.58 -39.81 23.65
C VAL A 705 27.20 -38.64 22.92
N VAL A 706 27.68 -38.84 21.68
CA VAL A 706 28.36 -37.84 20.85
C VAL A 706 27.50 -37.39 19.66
N GLY A 707 26.43 -38.14 19.32
CA GLY A 707 25.52 -37.73 18.24
C GLY A 707 24.37 -38.71 18.10
N MET A 708 23.32 -38.19 17.45
CA MET A 708 22.10 -38.93 17.10
C MET A 708 21.80 -38.74 15.62
N ILE A 709 21.44 -39.84 14.94
CA ILE A 709 20.91 -39.82 13.58
C ILE A 709 19.48 -40.34 13.62
N CYS A 710 18.60 -39.68 12.90
CA CYS A 710 17.25 -40.15 12.58
C CYS A 710 17.17 -40.31 11.07
N MET A 711 16.84 -41.50 10.57
CA MET A 711 16.76 -41.84 9.15
C MET A 711 15.41 -42.47 8.83
N GLU A 712 14.84 -42.14 7.69
CA GLU A 712 13.63 -42.81 7.20
C GLU A 712 14.00 -44.24 6.74
N LYS A 713 13.03 -45.17 6.78
CA LYS A 713 13.28 -46.60 6.43
C LYS A 713 13.62 -46.82 4.95
N GLU A 714 13.28 -45.84 4.13
CA GLU A 714 13.49 -45.87 2.67
C GLU A 714 14.78 -45.15 2.25
N ASP A 715 15.48 -44.49 3.19
CA ASP A 715 16.72 -43.79 2.94
C ASP A 715 17.84 -44.81 2.65
N THR A 716 18.48 -44.66 1.50
CA THR A 716 19.70 -45.41 1.09
C THR A 716 20.98 -44.80 1.66
N ASN A 717 20.87 -43.89 2.58
CA ASN A 717 21.95 -43.15 3.18
C ASN A 717 22.90 -44.02 3.99
N GLU A 718 24.17 -43.66 3.97
CA GLU A 718 25.23 -44.32 4.73
C GLU A 718 25.55 -43.56 6.01
N VAL A 719 26.17 -44.29 6.96
CA VAL A 719 26.56 -43.74 8.24
C VAL A 719 28.02 -43.27 8.19
N LEU A 720 28.22 -41.98 8.21
CA LEU A 720 29.53 -41.36 8.38
C LEU A 720 29.89 -41.24 9.86
N VAL A 721 31.10 -41.66 10.24
CA VAL A 721 31.69 -41.43 11.57
C VAL A 721 32.99 -40.71 11.46
N VAL A 722 33.20 -39.74 12.34
CA VAL A 722 34.40 -38.87 12.37
C VAL A 722 34.99 -38.86 13.77
N SER A 723 36.33 -39.02 13.86
CA SER A 723 37.06 -39.06 15.10
C SER A 723 37.92 -37.82 15.34
N GLU A 724 38.32 -37.61 16.56
CA GLU A 724 39.02 -36.40 17.09
C GLU A 724 40.22 -36.00 16.26
N ASN A 725 41.01 -36.98 15.78
CA ASN A 725 42.27 -36.75 15.09
C ASN A 725 42.11 -36.73 13.53
N GLY A 726 40.92 -36.42 13.01
CA GLY A 726 40.71 -36.22 11.60
C GLY A 726 40.54 -37.50 10.78
N TYR A 727 40.30 -38.62 11.40
CA TYR A 727 39.97 -39.89 10.72
C TYR A 727 38.46 -40.09 10.65
N GLY A 728 37.96 -40.62 9.54
CA GLY A 728 36.56 -40.89 9.37
C GLY A 728 36.33 -41.95 8.29
N LYS A 729 35.14 -42.40 8.20
CA LYS A 729 34.67 -43.36 7.18
C LYS A 729 33.16 -43.32 7.07
N ARG A 730 32.65 -43.80 5.97
CA ARG A 730 31.24 -44.15 5.83
C ARG A 730 31.04 -45.65 5.85
N SER A 731 29.92 -46.10 6.42
CA SER A 731 29.56 -47.49 6.55
C SER A 731 28.12 -47.70 6.17
N ASN A 732 27.77 -48.86 5.61
CA ASN A 732 26.41 -49.19 5.26
C ASN A 732 25.54 -49.26 6.52
N LEU A 733 24.33 -48.75 6.46
CA LEU A 733 23.34 -48.77 7.55
C LEU A 733 23.03 -50.20 7.97
N ASP A 734 23.00 -51.15 7.06
CA ASP A 734 22.71 -52.58 7.33
C ASP A 734 23.77 -53.26 8.20
N ASP A 735 24.97 -52.74 8.29
CA ASP A 735 25.99 -53.16 9.22
C ASP A 735 25.56 -52.99 10.71
N TYR A 736 24.56 -52.13 10.97
CA TYR A 736 24.04 -51.85 12.30
C TYR A 736 22.71 -52.57 12.51
N ARG A 737 22.74 -53.71 13.24
CA ARG A 737 21.52 -54.46 13.54
C ARG A 737 20.51 -53.66 14.33
N ILE A 738 19.23 -53.74 13.96
CA ILE A 738 18.12 -53.14 14.72
C ILE A 738 17.96 -53.91 16.06
N THR A 739 17.90 -53.16 17.17
CA THR A 739 17.77 -53.71 18.51
C THR A 739 16.71 -52.94 19.30
N ASN A 740 16.40 -53.41 20.54
CA ASN A 740 15.61 -52.61 21.44
C ASN A 740 16.45 -51.46 22.02
N ARG A 741 15.79 -50.29 22.29
CA ARG A 741 16.45 -49.19 22.97
C ARG A 741 17.01 -49.58 24.34
N GLY A 742 18.02 -48.85 24.83
CA GLY A 742 18.62 -49.07 26.16
C GLY A 742 19.72 -50.12 26.23
N GLY A 743 20.07 -50.75 25.10
CA GLY A 743 21.20 -51.72 25.00
C GLY A 743 22.58 -51.05 25.00
N LYS A 744 23.67 -51.85 25.03
CA LYS A 744 25.09 -51.37 25.02
C LYS A 744 25.61 -51.02 23.62
N GLY A 745 24.85 -51.28 22.52
CA GLY A 745 25.22 -51.03 21.15
C GLY A 745 26.33 -51.92 20.60
N VAL A 746 26.67 -51.72 19.28
CA VAL A 746 27.71 -52.41 18.54
C VAL A 746 28.89 -51.45 18.26
N LYS A 747 30.09 -52.01 17.94
CA LYS A 747 31.27 -51.19 17.61
C LYS A 747 31.04 -50.47 16.27
N THR A 748 31.26 -49.13 16.21
CA THR A 748 31.06 -48.34 14.99
C THR A 748 32.39 -47.84 14.40
N ILE A 749 33.40 -47.63 15.21
CA ILE A 749 34.79 -47.30 14.78
C ILE A 749 35.78 -47.94 15.74
N ASN A 750 36.96 -48.29 15.26
CA ASN A 750 38.04 -48.77 16.12
C ASN A 750 38.85 -47.59 16.69
N ILE A 751 38.64 -47.36 18.00
CA ILE A 751 39.31 -46.28 18.72
C ILE A 751 40.74 -46.75 19.03
N THR A 752 41.74 -45.92 18.61
CA THR A 752 43.16 -46.11 18.82
C THR A 752 43.83 -44.77 19.13
N PRO A 753 45.05 -44.73 19.67
CA PRO A 753 45.75 -43.47 19.84
C PRO A 753 45.90 -42.63 18.57
N LYS A 754 45.89 -43.26 17.41
CA LYS A 754 45.96 -42.64 16.10
C LYS A 754 44.66 -41.97 15.70
N THR A 755 43.52 -42.59 15.94
CA THR A 755 42.20 -42.08 15.56
C THR A 755 41.66 -41.05 16.58
N GLY A 756 41.98 -41.20 17.84
CA GLY A 756 41.32 -40.48 18.93
C GLY A 756 39.93 -41.00 19.16
N LYS A 757 39.12 -40.33 20.01
CA LYS A 757 37.74 -40.68 20.38
C LYS A 757 36.77 -40.31 19.27
N LEU A 758 35.60 -40.95 19.26
CA LEU A 758 34.52 -40.57 18.32
C LEU A 758 33.97 -39.19 18.70
N ILE A 759 33.78 -38.29 17.71
CA ILE A 759 33.26 -36.94 17.92
C ILE A 759 31.93 -36.74 17.22
N ALA A 760 31.75 -37.26 15.98
CA ALA A 760 30.55 -37.00 15.22
C ALA A 760 30.07 -38.27 14.48
N ILE A 761 28.76 -38.35 14.32
CA ILE A 761 28.08 -39.35 13.47
C ILE A 761 27.03 -38.61 12.64
N LYS A 762 26.98 -38.87 11.30
CA LYS A 762 26.05 -38.20 10.38
C LYS A 762 25.48 -39.21 9.37
N SER A 763 24.30 -39.00 8.86
CA SER A 763 23.72 -39.70 7.71
C SER A 763 24.12 -38.94 6.45
N VAL A 764 24.69 -39.62 5.45
CA VAL A 764 25.23 -39.00 4.24
C VAL A 764 24.88 -39.82 3.00
N SER A 765 24.80 -39.16 1.83
CA SER A 765 24.64 -39.70 0.50
C SER A 765 25.82 -39.32 -0.40
N ASP A 766 25.95 -39.92 -1.60
CA ASP A 766 27.00 -39.56 -2.56
C ASP A 766 26.88 -38.11 -3.10
N SER A 767 25.67 -37.56 -3.14
CA SER A 767 25.39 -36.19 -3.58
C SER A 767 25.72 -35.11 -2.52
N ASP A 768 26.04 -35.52 -1.28
CA ASP A 768 26.30 -34.58 -0.21
C ASP A 768 27.75 -34.13 -0.16
N ASP A 769 27.95 -32.92 0.37
CA ASP A 769 29.24 -32.39 0.78
C ASP A 769 29.38 -32.32 2.31
N LEU A 770 30.59 -32.48 2.80
CA LEU A 770 30.94 -32.36 4.21
C LEU A 770 31.69 -31.06 4.47
N MET A 771 31.23 -30.32 5.49
CA MET A 771 32.00 -29.22 6.10
C MET A 771 32.57 -29.69 7.44
N ILE A 772 33.87 -29.68 7.57
CA ILE A 772 34.62 -30.05 8.77
C ILE A 772 35.31 -28.81 9.33
N ILE A 773 35.13 -28.56 10.62
CA ILE A 773 35.68 -27.39 11.33
C ILE A 773 36.57 -27.88 12.45
N THR A 774 37.82 -27.36 12.54
CA THR A 774 38.74 -27.62 13.65
C THR A 774 38.55 -26.61 14.78
N LYS A 775 39.07 -26.91 16.00
CA LYS A 775 39.03 -26.00 17.14
C LYS A 775 39.76 -24.69 16.88
N SER A 776 40.75 -24.69 16.02
CA SER A 776 41.48 -23.47 15.57
C SER A 776 40.73 -22.66 14.52
N GLY A 777 39.50 -23.08 14.10
CA GLY A 777 38.66 -22.39 13.14
C GLY A 777 39.04 -22.64 11.66
N ILE A 778 39.83 -23.68 11.36
CA ILE A 778 40.10 -24.10 9.98
C ILE A 778 38.89 -24.89 9.47
N LEU A 779 38.37 -24.50 8.30
CA LEU A 779 37.24 -25.10 7.66
C LEU A 779 37.63 -25.73 6.33
N ILE A 780 37.12 -26.93 6.06
CA ILE A 780 37.25 -27.65 4.76
C ILE A 780 35.90 -28.13 4.30
N ARG A 781 35.61 -27.99 3.00
CA ARG A 781 34.47 -28.60 2.32
C ARG A 781 34.97 -29.71 1.39
N LEU A 782 34.41 -30.92 1.48
CA LEU A 782 34.81 -32.05 0.68
C LEU A 782 33.60 -32.93 0.27
N PRO A 783 33.61 -33.49 -0.96
CA PRO A 783 32.50 -34.34 -1.42
C PRO A 783 32.50 -35.68 -0.70
N VAL A 784 31.29 -36.16 -0.35
CA VAL A 784 31.11 -37.51 0.25
C VAL A 784 31.43 -38.62 -0.75
N SER A 785 31.15 -38.45 -2.04
CA SER A 785 31.45 -39.38 -3.12
C SER A 785 32.93 -39.85 -3.15
N GLY A 786 33.85 -38.96 -2.72
CA GLY A 786 35.28 -39.25 -2.58
C GLY A 786 35.64 -40.18 -1.40
N LEU A 787 34.71 -40.53 -0.52
CA LEU A 787 34.96 -41.39 0.64
C LEU A 787 34.58 -42.83 0.35
N ARG A 788 35.45 -43.79 0.67
CA ARG A 788 35.15 -45.21 0.50
C ARG A 788 34.21 -45.71 1.59
N VAL A 789 33.25 -46.58 1.19
CA VAL A 789 32.43 -47.36 2.12
C VAL A 789 33.27 -48.46 2.78
N MET A 790 33.21 -48.53 4.10
CA MET A 790 34.05 -49.44 4.90
C MET A 790 33.21 -50.09 5.99
N GLY A 791 33.54 -51.35 6.35
CA GLY A 791 32.88 -52.05 7.43
C GLY A 791 32.99 -51.30 8.78
N ARG A 792 31.93 -51.39 9.59
CA ARG A 792 31.74 -50.59 10.83
C ARG A 792 32.85 -50.69 11.87
N ALA A 793 33.64 -51.73 11.93
CA ALA A 793 34.71 -51.95 12.92
C ALA A 793 36.12 -51.48 12.51
N THR A 794 36.30 -50.90 11.33
CA THR A 794 37.57 -50.37 10.81
C THR A 794 37.95 -49.02 11.44
N GLN A 795 39.22 -48.59 11.22
CA GLN A 795 39.73 -47.29 11.72
C GLN A 795 39.34 -46.09 10.86
N GLY A 796 38.91 -46.31 9.58
CA GLY A 796 38.65 -45.22 8.65
C GLY A 796 39.89 -44.71 7.92
N VAL A 797 39.70 -43.64 7.12
CA VAL A 797 40.74 -42.88 6.37
C VAL A 797 40.89 -41.47 6.92
N ARG A 798 41.98 -40.83 6.60
CA ARG A 798 42.22 -39.45 6.97
C ARG A 798 41.36 -38.52 6.11
N LEU A 799 40.49 -37.72 6.71
CA LEU A 799 39.62 -36.74 6.05
C LEU A 799 40.29 -35.34 5.93
N ILE A 800 41.00 -34.93 6.96
CA ILE A 800 41.68 -33.65 7.05
C ILE A 800 43.03 -33.82 7.71
N ASN A 801 44.03 -33.03 7.27
CA ASN A 801 45.34 -32.94 7.93
C ASN A 801 45.26 -31.91 9.06
N ILE A 802 45.23 -32.38 10.31
CA ILE A 802 45.12 -31.56 11.48
C ILE A 802 46.52 -31.18 11.98
N ARG A 803 46.74 -29.92 12.36
CA ARG A 803 47.98 -29.43 12.93
C ARG A 803 48.22 -30.04 14.32
N GLU A 804 49.49 -30.04 14.79
CA GLU A 804 49.79 -30.51 16.16
C GLU A 804 49.00 -29.66 17.18
N ASN A 805 48.39 -30.30 18.16
CA ASN A 805 47.51 -29.73 19.20
C ASN A 805 46.16 -29.17 18.73
N ASP A 806 45.70 -29.44 17.52
CA ASP A 806 44.37 -29.13 17.06
C ASP A 806 43.47 -30.40 17.06
N ALA A 807 42.19 -30.23 16.97
CA ALA A 807 41.20 -31.33 16.89
C ALA A 807 39.96 -30.89 16.15
N ILE A 808 39.20 -31.81 15.60
CA ILE A 808 37.90 -31.51 15.00
C ILE A 808 36.93 -31.00 16.07
N ALA A 809 36.30 -29.86 15.82
CA ALA A 809 35.28 -29.22 16.65
C ALA A 809 33.85 -29.62 16.21
N ALA A 810 33.54 -29.56 14.91
CA ALA A 810 32.22 -29.89 14.37
C ALA A 810 32.29 -30.45 12.95
N VAL A 811 31.25 -31.20 12.57
CA VAL A 811 31.04 -31.75 11.23
C VAL A 811 29.59 -31.52 10.83
N ALA A 812 29.38 -30.85 9.65
CA ALA A 812 28.07 -30.60 9.07
C ALA A 812 27.96 -31.22 7.68
N LYS A 813 26.76 -31.60 7.29
CA LYS A 813 26.35 -32.05 5.95
C LYS A 813 25.83 -30.83 5.18
N VAL A 814 26.14 -30.72 3.90
CA VAL A 814 25.64 -29.73 2.95
C VAL A 814 25.05 -30.46 1.76
N GLU A 815 23.81 -30.18 1.42
CA GLU A 815 23.17 -30.69 0.19
C GLU A 815 23.67 -29.84 -1.00
N VAL A 816 23.93 -30.47 -2.14
CA VAL A 816 24.40 -29.80 -3.37
C VAL A 816 23.23 -29.75 -4.35
N ASP A 817 22.85 -28.56 -4.82
CA ASP A 817 21.85 -28.41 -5.88
C ASP A 817 22.38 -28.93 -7.22
N GLU A 818 21.57 -29.72 -7.95
CA GLU A 818 21.93 -30.28 -9.27
C GLU A 818 22.16 -29.21 -10.35
N ASP A 819 21.71 -27.97 -10.15
CA ASP A 819 21.93 -26.87 -11.07
C ASP A 819 23.37 -26.30 -11.06
N GLU A 820 24.16 -26.55 -10.00
CA GLU A 820 25.58 -26.14 -9.96
C GLU A 820 26.49 -27.06 -10.80
N GLU A 821 26.11 -28.33 -11.08
CA GLU A 821 26.90 -29.25 -11.91
C GLU A 821 26.86 -28.90 -13.41
N ASN A 822 25.84 -28.20 -13.90
CA ASN A 822 25.70 -27.82 -15.30
C ASN A 822 26.49 -26.55 -15.72
N ILE A 823 26.96 -25.75 -14.76
CA ILE A 823 27.74 -24.51 -15.05
C ILE A 823 29.23 -24.82 -15.18
N GLU A 824 29.78 -25.86 -14.53
CA GLU A 824 31.20 -26.24 -14.61
C GLU A 824 31.55 -27.00 -15.89
N VAL A 825 30.57 -27.57 -16.62
CA VAL A 825 30.83 -28.32 -17.87
C VAL A 825 30.96 -27.41 -19.10
N GLN A 826 30.49 -26.17 -19.04
CA GLN A 826 30.62 -25.21 -20.18
C GLN A 826 31.86 -24.30 -20.13
N GLU A 827 32.60 -24.22 -19.03
CA GLU A 827 33.88 -23.46 -18.97
C GLU A 827 35.14 -24.29 -19.27
N GLY A 828 35.01 -25.58 -19.54
CA GLY A 828 36.13 -26.51 -19.76
C GLY A 828 36.57 -26.79 -21.21
N GLU A 829 35.90 -26.24 -22.23
CA GLU A 829 36.20 -26.54 -23.66
C GLU A 829 36.76 -25.38 -24.51
N GLU A 830 37.12 -24.24 -23.94
CA GLU A 830 37.89 -23.24 -24.72
C GLU A 830 39.21 -22.88 -24.02
N GLY A 831 40.32 -23.47 -24.47
CA GLY A 831 41.63 -22.98 -24.07
C GLY A 831 42.81 -23.94 -24.11
N VAL A 832 43.01 -24.67 -25.18
CA VAL A 832 44.37 -25.20 -25.48
C VAL A 832 44.75 -24.72 -26.88
N VAL A 833 45.48 -23.62 -26.95
CA VAL A 833 46.37 -23.36 -28.09
C VAL A 833 47.63 -22.74 -27.56
N ASP A 834 48.69 -23.52 -27.69
CA ASP A 834 50.13 -23.25 -27.81
C ASP A 834 50.76 -21.97 -27.26
N ALA A 835 51.62 -22.19 -26.29
CA ALA A 835 52.78 -21.34 -26.01
C ALA A 835 53.96 -21.74 -26.90
N ALA A 836 54.40 -20.85 -27.78
CA ALA A 836 55.73 -20.86 -28.36
C ALA A 836 56.28 -19.43 -28.50
N GLU A 837 57.30 -19.19 -27.72
CA GLU A 837 58.48 -18.32 -27.95
C GLU A 837 58.31 -17.00 -28.75
N ASN A 838 58.58 -15.85 -28.14
CA ASN A 838 59.71 -15.06 -28.61
C ASN A 838 60.22 -14.06 -27.57
N LYS A 839 61.52 -14.07 -27.43
CA LYS A 839 62.44 -13.20 -26.68
C LYS A 839 62.80 -11.93 -27.49
N TYR A 840 63.18 -10.87 -26.74
CA TYR A 840 63.95 -9.69 -27.10
C TYR A 840 63.21 -8.60 -27.90
N ASP A 841 63.30 -7.30 -27.64
CA ASP A 841 64.45 -6.45 -27.30
C ASP A 841 63.95 -5.11 -26.67
N ASN A 842 64.86 -4.55 -25.89
CA ASN A 842 64.90 -3.16 -25.39
C ASN A 842 65.10 -2.18 -26.57
N ALA A 843 64.58 -0.97 -26.48
CA ALA A 843 65.39 0.25 -26.63
C ALA A 843 64.52 1.51 -26.37
N GLU A 844 65.06 2.32 -25.47
CA GLU A 844 65.03 3.73 -25.27
C GLU A 844 64.65 4.56 -26.50
N ASN A 845 63.78 5.62 -26.30
CA ASN A 845 64.29 6.98 -26.44
C ASN A 845 63.26 8.09 -26.16
N ASN A 846 63.67 9.00 -25.36
CA ASN A 846 63.43 10.41 -25.12
C ASN A 846 62.73 11.22 -26.22
N GLY A 847 62.08 12.29 -25.76
CA GLY A 847 62.02 13.58 -26.42
C GLY A 847 60.72 14.32 -26.35
N GLU A 848 60.61 15.17 -25.37
CA GLU A 848 60.41 16.63 -25.40
C GLU A 848 59.17 17.19 -26.14
N THR A 849 58.34 17.87 -25.31
CA THR A 849 57.85 19.28 -25.40
C THR A 849 57.17 19.73 -26.69
N GLU A 850 56.00 20.27 -26.59
CA GLU A 850 55.74 21.70 -26.55
C GLU A 850 54.20 22.00 -26.50
N THR A 851 53.95 23.01 -25.75
CA THR A 851 52.78 23.86 -25.55
C THR A 851 52.20 24.45 -26.83
N GLU A 852 50.88 24.72 -26.84
CA GLU A 852 50.30 26.04 -27.08
C GLU A 852 48.78 25.98 -27.15
N ASN A 853 48.12 26.67 -26.24
CA ASN A 853 47.11 27.74 -26.35
C ASN A 853 46.42 27.98 -27.68
N THR A 854 45.10 28.09 -27.65
CA THR A 854 44.28 29.34 -27.69
C THR A 854 42.84 29.00 -27.97
N GLU A 855 41.97 29.57 -27.16
CA GLU A 855 40.79 30.41 -27.42
C GLU A 855 39.96 30.16 -28.70
N GLU A 856 38.68 29.80 -28.56
CA GLU A 856 37.45 30.64 -28.62
C GLU A 856 36.27 29.89 -27.96
#